data_69a485e3fe64534e2a835afcdf50eda6
#
_entry.id   69a485e3fe64534e2a835afcdf50eda6
#
_cell.length_a   1.000
_cell.length_b   1.000
_cell.length_c   1.000
_cell.angle_alpha   90.00
_cell.angle_beta   90.00
_cell.angle_gamma   90.00
#
_symmetry.space_group_name_H-M   'P 1'
#
loop_
_entity.id
_entity.type
_entity.pdbx_description
1 polymer ?
#
loop_
_entity_poly.entity_id
_entity_poly.type
_entity_poly.pdbx_seq_one_letter_code
_entity_poly.pdbx_strand_id
1 'polypeptide(L)'
;MAADASVTAVHRIRSLRSLAVGAGAASSIAIFGFASGGYYPTAWGWGALVALWLVATYLVMGAATRPAPLALTMLGGLALLTAWTWLSLLWSDDVDQTVLEGQRTSLYVAVAAALVLVVRRVDVEPLLGGTLIGIFLPAGYGLLTRLFPDRIGVFDPIAGYRLQEPIGYWNALGLFAAMGAALALGFAARGSLLVRAVAGASLPILLATTYFTFSRGAWLALGVGLVVAVAIDPRRLHLLAVALVLAPASGLAVWLASRQDALTRSDAPLSAATDEGHRLALYLLVLAGLSALAAAAFGFAERRVTLPRAVPLAFAGALALIVVAGSISVFARYGGPHTIAQKGWDSFSATPAPNQADLRKRLFTFTGSYRVDLWRTALDEYADHPAVGSGAGSYEHYWNEHRPFVHKVRDAHSLYLEVLAELGPLGLALLVLALGVPLVGAFFARGHPLVPVAAAAYVAYLVHAGVDWDWELPAVTIAALTCGIGIIAAAVRDEDRWLATPVRWASVAAALAVAPVAFVGLVGASALTASQDALDRGRWAKAEDEARKAAHWWSWSPEPWQRLGEAQLGAGETSSAAASFRKAVSKDRHDWLLWYQLASVTEGAEARRATAQAARLNPFYRDDVQEGTPNASG
;
A
#
# COMPACT_ATOMS: atom_id res chain seq x y z
N MET A 1 -17.04 49.23 -1.24
CA MET A 1 -18.06 48.14 -1.28
C MET A 1 -17.83 47.13 -2.42
N ALA A 2 -17.72 47.52 -3.70
CA ALA A 2 -17.53 46.55 -4.79
C ALA A 2 -16.14 45.84 -4.73
N ALA A 3 -15.08 46.54 -4.36
CA ALA A 3 -13.73 45.96 -4.19
C ALA A 3 -13.66 44.98 -3.01
N ASP A 4 -14.32 45.26 -1.88
CA ASP A 4 -14.38 44.34 -0.72
C ASP A 4 -15.18 43.06 -1.02
N ALA A 5 -16.28 43.19 -1.78
CA ALA A 5 -17.08 42.03 -2.20
C ALA A 5 -16.29 41.11 -3.14
N SER A 6 -15.48 41.68 -4.05
CA SER A 6 -14.62 40.89 -4.96
C SER A 6 -13.49 40.18 -4.22
N VAL A 7 -12.83 40.83 -3.25
CA VAL A 7 -11.78 40.24 -2.41
C VAL A 7 -12.35 39.09 -1.57
N THR A 8 -13.51 39.28 -0.96
CA THR A 8 -14.21 38.27 -0.15
C THR A 8 -14.64 37.08 -1.02
N ALA A 9 -15.13 37.30 -2.23
CA ALA A 9 -15.51 36.25 -3.17
C ALA A 9 -14.28 35.40 -3.60
N VAL A 10 -13.16 36.03 -3.95
CA VAL A 10 -11.92 35.37 -4.33
C VAL A 10 -11.36 34.52 -3.16
N HIS A 11 -11.43 35.08 -1.94
CA HIS A 11 -10.95 34.33 -0.75
C HIS A 11 -11.84 33.11 -0.46
N ARG A 12 -13.15 33.26 -0.62
CA ARG A 12 -14.11 32.14 -0.45
C ARG A 12 -13.93 31.05 -1.50
N ILE A 13 -13.70 31.41 -2.76
CA ILE A 13 -13.44 30.45 -3.83
C ILE A 13 -12.13 29.66 -3.58
N ARG A 14 -11.07 30.35 -3.13
CA ARG A 14 -9.79 29.70 -2.77
C ARG A 14 -9.96 28.72 -1.62
N SER A 15 -10.70 29.08 -0.57
CA SER A 15 -10.93 28.21 0.57
C SER A 15 -11.75 26.97 0.20
N LEU A 16 -12.79 27.12 -0.64
CA LEU A 16 -13.60 25.99 -1.13
C LEU A 16 -12.79 25.03 -2.00
N ARG A 17 -11.90 25.56 -2.86
CA ARG A 17 -11.00 24.72 -3.66
C ARG A 17 -10.05 23.90 -2.78
N SER A 18 -9.40 24.53 -1.82
CA SER A 18 -8.48 23.83 -0.91
C SER A 18 -9.18 22.75 -0.07
N LEU A 19 -10.42 23.02 0.37
CA LEU A 19 -11.27 22.02 1.02
C LEU A 19 -11.59 20.85 0.08
N ALA A 20 -11.90 21.13 -1.20
CA ALA A 20 -12.18 20.09 -2.19
C ALA A 20 -10.95 19.21 -2.45
N VAL A 21 -9.74 19.77 -2.46
CA VAL A 21 -8.48 19.01 -2.58
C VAL A 21 -8.30 18.06 -1.38
N GLY A 22 -8.50 18.57 -0.17
CA GLY A 22 -8.42 17.74 1.04
C GLY A 22 -9.48 16.64 1.07
N ALA A 23 -10.72 16.96 0.75
CA ALA A 23 -11.83 16.01 0.68
C ALA A 23 -11.59 14.95 -0.41
N GLY A 24 -11.07 15.34 -1.57
CA GLY A 24 -10.72 14.42 -2.65
C GLY A 24 -9.63 13.43 -2.24
N ALA A 25 -8.58 13.91 -1.57
CA ALA A 25 -7.54 13.03 -1.02
C ALA A 25 -8.12 12.07 0.05
N ALA A 26 -8.91 12.58 0.98
CA ALA A 26 -9.54 11.77 2.02
C ALA A 26 -10.44 10.67 1.42
N SER A 27 -11.32 11.07 0.50
CA SER A 27 -12.28 10.15 -0.12
C SER A 27 -11.57 9.08 -0.97
N SER A 28 -10.62 9.46 -1.82
CA SER A 28 -9.91 8.50 -2.68
C SER A 28 -9.16 7.45 -1.85
N ILE A 29 -8.40 7.88 -0.85
CA ILE A 29 -7.62 6.98 0.00
C ILE A 29 -8.55 6.09 0.84
N ALA A 30 -9.64 6.64 1.43
CA ALA A 30 -10.59 5.86 2.21
C ALA A 30 -11.35 4.84 1.36
N ILE A 31 -11.82 5.23 0.16
CA ILE A 31 -12.55 4.33 -0.76
C ILE A 31 -11.68 3.13 -1.12
N PHE A 32 -10.43 3.37 -1.54
CA PHE A 32 -9.51 2.25 -1.81
C PHE A 32 -9.21 1.44 -0.54
N GLY A 33 -9.06 2.11 0.62
CA GLY A 33 -8.85 1.43 1.90
C GLY A 33 -9.97 0.47 2.25
N PHE A 34 -11.23 0.87 2.05
CA PHE A 34 -12.41 0.02 2.30
C PHE A 34 -12.70 -0.98 1.16
N ALA A 35 -12.06 -0.84 0.01
CA ALA A 35 -12.14 -1.75 -1.11
C ALA A 35 -10.99 -2.77 -1.09
N SER A 36 -10.72 -3.40 0.04
CA SER A 36 -9.61 -4.35 0.24
C SER A 36 -8.25 -3.75 -0.17
N GLY A 37 -7.97 -2.52 0.29
CA GLY A 37 -6.75 -1.82 -0.09
C GLY A 37 -6.68 -1.40 -1.57
N GLY A 38 -7.70 -1.71 -2.34
CA GLY A 38 -7.72 -1.56 -3.79
C GLY A 38 -7.02 -2.69 -4.53
N TYR A 39 -6.83 -3.84 -3.91
CA TYR A 39 -6.11 -4.98 -4.50
C TYR A 39 -6.76 -5.53 -5.78
N TYR A 40 -8.09 -5.54 -5.84
CA TYR A 40 -8.81 -6.15 -6.97
C TYR A 40 -8.94 -5.22 -8.18
N PRO A 41 -8.86 -5.76 -9.41
CA PRO A 41 -8.90 -4.97 -10.65
C PRO A 41 -10.16 -4.10 -10.83
N THR A 42 -11.29 -4.49 -10.25
CA THR A 42 -12.51 -3.66 -10.25
C THR A 42 -12.30 -2.29 -9.60
N ALA A 43 -11.53 -2.23 -8.52
CA ALA A 43 -11.19 -0.97 -7.86
C ALA A 43 -10.29 -0.09 -8.74
N TRP A 44 -9.33 -0.69 -9.46
CA TRP A 44 -8.45 0.05 -10.38
C TRP A 44 -9.22 0.67 -11.53
N GLY A 45 -10.12 -0.12 -12.14
CA GLY A 45 -10.94 0.33 -13.26
C GLY A 45 -11.75 1.56 -12.91
N TRP A 46 -12.51 1.52 -11.79
CA TRP A 46 -13.27 2.67 -11.32
C TRP A 46 -12.38 3.85 -10.96
N GLY A 47 -11.31 3.61 -10.22
CA GLY A 47 -10.38 4.65 -9.81
C GLY A 47 -9.72 5.35 -10.99
N ALA A 48 -9.28 4.59 -11.99
CA ALA A 48 -8.67 5.13 -13.20
C ALA A 48 -9.66 5.96 -14.01
N LEU A 49 -10.89 5.46 -14.23
CA LEU A 49 -11.92 6.20 -14.96
C LEU A 49 -12.26 7.51 -14.28
N VAL A 50 -12.44 7.53 -12.95
CA VAL A 50 -12.71 8.76 -12.18
C VAL A 50 -11.53 9.71 -12.28
N ALA A 51 -10.29 9.23 -12.09
CA ALA A 51 -9.09 10.09 -12.18
C ALA A 51 -8.91 10.67 -13.58
N LEU A 52 -9.07 9.87 -14.63
CA LEU A 52 -9.00 10.32 -16.03
C LEU A 52 -10.12 11.33 -16.38
N TRP A 53 -11.33 11.08 -15.88
CA TRP A 53 -12.44 12.03 -16.04
C TRP A 53 -12.14 13.37 -15.36
N LEU A 54 -11.60 13.36 -14.14
CA LEU A 54 -11.19 14.58 -13.43
C LEU A 54 -10.08 15.32 -14.20
N VAL A 55 -9.08 14.61 -14.71
CA VAL A 55 -8.00 15.18 -15.55
C VAL A 55 -8.60 15.83 -16.78
N ALA A 56 -9.41 15.11 -17.54
CA ALA A 56 -10.02 15.62 -18.77
C ALA A 56 -10.90 16.86 -18.52
N THR A 57 -11.78 16.78 -17.51
CA THR A 57 -12.67 17.89 -17.14
C THR A 57 -11.87 19.13 -16.73
N TYR A 58 -10.86 18.98 -15.86
CA TYR A 58 -10.04 20.11 -15.41
C TYR A 58 -9.26 20.77 -16.56
N LEU A 59 -8.75 19.95 -17.49
CA LEU A 59 -8.08 20.43 -18.68
C LEU A 59 -9.05 21.14 -19.64
N VAL A 60 -10.24 20.58 -19.90
CA VAL A 60 -11.27 21.17 -20.78
C VAL A 60 -11.74 22.52 -20.23
N MET A 61 -11.93 22.64 -18.92
CA MET A 61 -12.29 23.90 -18.26
C MET A 61 -11.21 24.98 -18.39
N GLY A 62 -10.01 24.65 -18.89
CA GLY A 62 -8.92 25.59 -19.09
C GLY A 62 -8.28 26.12 -17.80
N ALA A 63 -8.56 25.48 -16.67
CA ALA A 63 -8.07 25.90 -15.35
C ALA A 63 -6.64 25.43 -15.04
N ALA A 64 -6.03 24.62 -15.93
CA ALA A 64 -4.71 24.03 -15.70
C ALA A 64 -3.59 25.05 -15.91
N THR A 65 -2.74 25.22 -14.91
CA THR A 65 -1.45 25.90 -15.01
C THR A 65 -0.35 24.92 -15.38
N ARG A 66 0.77 25.44 -15.89
CA ARG A 66 1.93 24.61 -16.24
C ARG A 66 2.49 23.95 -14.98
N PRO A 67 2.58 22.59 -14.92
CA PRO A 67 3.19 21.92 -13.78
C PRO A 67 4.68 22.27 -13.66
N ALA A 68 5.17 22.29 -12.43
CA ALA A 68 6.58 22.53 -12.16
C ALA A 68 7.46 21.41 -12.70
N PRO A 69 8.75 21.69 -13.03
CA PRO A 69 9.67 20.68 -13.56
C PRO A 69 9.77 19.41 -12.70
N LEU A 70 9.87 19.54 -11.37
CA LEU A 70 9.90 18.38 -10.47
C LEU A 70 8.63 17.52 -10.59
N ALA A 71 7.45 18.15 -10.67
CA ALA A 71 6.19 17.41 -10.84
C ALA A 71 6.14 16.70 -12.21
N LEU A 72 6.63 17.37 -13.28
CA LEU A 72 6.73 16.77 -14.60
C LEU A 72 7.74 15.62 -14.64
N THR A 73 8.86 15.72 -13.93
CA THR A 73 9.85 14.63 -13.84
C THR A 73 9.27 13.40 -13.14
N MET A 74 8.57 13.58 -12.01
CA MET A 74 7.88 12.49 -11.31
C MET A 74 6.82 11.84 -12.19
N LEU A 75 5.93 12.66 -12.78
CA LEU A 75 4.84 12.17 -13.64
C LEU A 75 5.40 11.51 -14.90
N GLY A 76 6.45 12.07 -15.49
CA GLY A 76 7.15 11.50 -16.64
C GLY A 76 7.80 10.15 -16.32
N GLY A 77 8.45 10.04 -15.15
CA GLY A 77 9.01 8.78 -14.67
C GLY A 77 7.95 7.69 -14.50
N LEU A 78 6.81 8.02 -13.86
CA LEU A 78 5.68 7.10 -13.72
C LEU A 78 5.07 6.71 -15.09
N ALA A 79 4.88 7.69 -15.97
CA ALA A 79 4.32 7.44 -17.30
C ALA A 79 5.25 6.57 -18.16
N LEU A 80 6.55 6.80 -18.12
CA LEU A 80 7.54 5.98 -18.82
C LEU A 80 7.64 4.57 -18.22
N LEU A 81 7.59 4.43 -16.89
CA LEU A 81 7.51 3.12 -16.24
C LEU A 81 6.27 2.37 -16.70
N THR A 82 5.10 3.01 -16.67
CA THR A 82 3.84 2.42 -17.17
C THR A 82 3.93 2.03 -18.64
N ALA A 83 4.50 2.89 -19.48
CA ALA A 83 4.71 2.57 -20.90
C ALA A 83 5.67 1.38 -21.08
N TRP A 84 6.71 1.26 -20.24
CA TRP A 84 7.64 0.13 -20.24
C TRP A 84 6.95 -1.16 -19.77
N THR A 85 6.12 -1.09 -18.73
CA THR A 85 5.25 -2.19 -18.28
C THR A 85 4.34 -2.69 -19.41
N TRP A 86 3.64 -1.80 -20.13
CA TRP A 86 2.84 -2.18 -21.28
C TRP A 86 3.67 -2.74 -22.44
N LEU A 87 4.87 -2.20 -22.67
CA LEU A 87 5.76 -2.68 -23.73
C LEU A 87 6.28 -4.09 -23.45
N SER A 88 6.38 -4.48 -22.17
CA SER A 88 6.83 -5.82 -21.78
C SER A 88 5.90 -6.94 -22.25
N LEU A 89 4.67 -6.64 -22.65
CA LEU A 89 3.79 -7.58 -23.37
C LEU A 89 4.43 -8.21 -24.62
N LEU A 90 5.45 -7.58 -25.21
CA LEU A 90 6.12 -8.09 -26.40
C LEU A 90 7.05 -9.27 -26.11
N TRP A 91 7.46 -9.47 -24.84
CA TRP A 91 8.37 -10.54 -24.45
C TRP A 91 7.93 -11.30 -23.18
N SER A 92 6.88 -10.85 -22.48
CA SER A 92 6.36 -11.53 -21.30
C SER A 92 5.70 -12.86 -21.65
N ASP A 93 6.03 -13.88 -20.88
CA ASP A 93 5.36 -15.19 -20.94
C ASP A 93 4.03 -15.20 -20.17
N ASP A 94 3.79 -14.20 -19.30
CA ASP A 94 2.53 -13.99 -18.58
C ASP A 94 1.81 -12.73 -19.07
N VAL A 95 1.09 -12.86 -20.17
CA VAL A 95 0.34 -11.75 -20.78
C VAL A 95 -0.75 -11.24 -19.86
N ASP A 96 -1.37 -12.12 -19.06
CA ASP A 96 -2.47 -11.75 -18.17
C ASP A 96 -2.01 -10.83 -17.05
N GLN A 97 -1.00 -11.24 -16.30
CA GLN A 97 -0.45 -10.41 -15.22
C GLN A 97 0.16 -9.13 -15.77
N THR A 98 0.84 -9.16 -16.93
CA THR A 98 1.39 -7.96 -17.56
C THR A 98 0.30 -6.92 -17.86
N VAL A 99 -0.89 -7.36 -18.32
CA VAL A 99 -2.03 -6.45 -18.56
C VAL A 99 -2.53 -5.88 -17.23
N LEU A 100 -2.65 -6.69 -16.18
CA LEU A 100 -3.08 -6.25 -14.87
C LEU A 100 -2.10 -5.21 -14.29
N GLU A 101 -0.79 -5.46 -14.38
CA GLU A 101 0.26 -4.52 -13.98
C GLU A 101 0.19 -3.20 -14.74
N GLY A 102 0.00 -3.29 -16.08
CA GLY A 102 -0.19 -2.12 -16.93
C GLY A 102 -1.42 -1.30 -16.55
N GLN A 103 -2.54 -1.94 -16.18
CA GLN A 103 -3.75 -1.26 -15.72
C GLN A 103 -3.55 -0.59 -14.36
N ARG A 104 -2.92 -1.28 -13.41
CA ARG A 104 -2.64 -0.74 -12.07
C ARG A 104 -1.67 0.46 -12.13
N THR A 105 -0.59 0.36 -12.88
CA THR A 105 0.35 1.48 -13.05
C THR A 105 -0.29 2.64 -13.81
N SER A 106 -1.20 2.38 -14.75
CA SER A 106 -2.00 3.42 -15.42
C SER A 106 -2.91 4.17 -14.45
N LEU A 107 -3.50 3.51 -13.44
CA LEU A 107 -4.22 4.17 -12.35
C LEU A 107 -3.30 5.14 -11.60
N TYR A 108 -2.07 4.72 -11.25
CA TYR A 108 -1.13 5.60 -10.52
C TYR A 108 -0.74 6.83 -11.33
N VAL A 109 -0.53 6.68 -12.64
CA VAL A 109 -0.30 7.82 -13.54
C VAL A 109 -1.51 8.75 -13.57
N ALA A 110 -2.72 8.20 -13.70
CA ALA A 110 -3.95 9.00 -13.77
C ALA A 110 -4.17 9.80 -12.46
N VAL A 111 -3.99 9.16 -11.30
CA VAL A 111 -4.11 9.83 -9.98
C VAL A 111 -3.01 10.87 -9.80
N ALA A 112 -1.75 10.53 -10.13
CA ALA A 112 -0.65 11.49 -10.04
C ALA A 112 -0.87 12.68 -10.97
N ALA A 113 -1.35 12.47 -12.19
CA ALA A 113 -1.68 13.53 -13.13
C ALA A 113 -2.80 14.44 -12.60
N ALA A 114 -3.88 13.88 -12.04
CA ALA A 114 -4.96 14.64 -11.42
C ALA A 114 -4.43 15.52 -10.27
N LEU A 115 -3.63 14.96 -9.39
CA LEU A 115 -3.04 15.68 -8.26
C LEU A 115 -2.07 16.77 -8.73
N VAL A 116 -1.16 16.47 -9.67
CA VAL A 116 -0.17 17.43 -10.21
C VAL A 116 -0.85 18.62 -10.89
N LEU A 117 -1.99 18.40 -11.58
CA LEU A 117 -2.74 19.47 -12.24
C LEU A 117 -3.51 20.33 -11.25
N VAL A 118 -4.03 19.74 -10.17
CA VAL A 118 -4.95 20.41 -9.25
C VAL A 118 -4.24 21.03 -8.06
N VAL A 119 -3.26 20.33 -7.46
CA VAL A 119 -2.63 20.72 -6.20
C VAL A 119 -1.66 21.89 -6.41
N ARG A 120 -1.82 22.93 -5.61
CA ARG A 120 -0.92 24.08 -5.51
C ARG A 120 -0.27 24.14 -4.14
N ARG A 121 0.73 25.00 -3.98
CA ARG A 121 1.44 25.17 -2.70
C ARG A 121 0.50 25.51 -1.54
N VAL A 122 -0.54 26.29 -1.76
CA VAL A 122 -1.56 26.64 -0.74
C VAL A 122 -2.40 25.45 -0.31
N ASP A 123 -2.49 24.41 -1.12
CA ASP A 123 -3.33 23.24 -0.88
C ASP A 123 -2.58 22.13 -0.12
N VAL A 124 -1.28 22.30 0.19
CA VAL A 124 -0.45 21.27 0.84
C VAL A 124 -1.01 20.84 2.21
N GLU A 125 -1.44 21.80 3.05
CA GLU A 125 -2.01 21.49 4.36
C GLU A 125 -3.35 20.75 4.25
N PRO A 126 -4.35 21.21 3.46
CA PRO A 126 -5.58 20.44 3.21
C PRO A 126 -5.35 19.09 2.58
N LEU A 127 -4.41 18.97 1.62
CA LEU A 127 -4.06 17.71 0.98
C LEU A 127 -3.56 16.67 1.98
N LEU A 128 -2.56 17.03 2.80
CA LEU A 128 -2.00 16.15 3.81
C LEU A 128 -2.98 15.86 4.96
N GLY A 129 -3.83 16.83 5.32
CA GLY A 129 -4.93 16.63 6.27
C GLY A 129 -5.96 15.65 5.74
N GLY A 130 -6.32 15.76 4.46
CA GLY A 130 -7.17 14.78 3.78
C GLY A 130 -6.53 13.40 3.73
N THR A 131 -5.23 13.33 3.44
CA THR A 131 -4.48 12.06 3.47
C THR A 131 -4.55 11.41 4.87
N LEU A 132 -4.33 12.18 5.93
CA LEU A 132 -4.46 11.68 7.31
C LEU A 132 -5.86 11.14 7.59
N ILE A 133 -6.91 11.87 7.20
CA ILE A 133 -8.30 11.44 7.38
C ILE A 133 -8.57 10.16 6.57
N GLY A 134 -8.14 10.13 5.30
CA GLY A 134 -8.28 8.97 4.41
C GLY A 134 -7.59 7.71 4.94
N ILE A 135 -6.47 7.87 5.65
CA ILE A 135 -5.78 6.79 6.35
C ILE A 135 -6.51 6.41 7.65
N PHE A 136 -6.90 7.42 8.44
CA PHE A 136 -7.49 7.20 9.78
C PHE A 136 -8.80 6.41 9.72
N LEU A 137 -9.65 6.65 8.72
CA LEU A 137 -10.95 6.01 8.63
C LEU A 137 -10.85 4.47 8.46
N PRO A 138 -10.13 3.92 7.45
CA PRO A 138 -9.95 2.47 7.35
C PRO A 138 -9.12 1.88 8.49
N ALA A 139 -8.05 2.55 8.94
CA ALA A 139 -7.22 2.06 10.03
C ALA A 139 -7.99 2.01 11.37
N GLY A 140 -8.81 3.02 11.64
CA GLY A 140 -9.71 3.05 12.80
C GLY A 140 -10.79 1.98 12.73
N TYR A 141 -11.41 1.78 11.55
CA TYR A 141 -12.35 0.69 11.34
C TYR A 141 -11.69 -0.68 11.60
N GLY A 142 -10.49 -0.89 11.06
CA GLY A 142 -9.74 -2.12 11.32
C GLY A 142 -9.55 -2.35 12.82
N LEU A 143 -9.19 -1.32 13.58
CA LEU A 143 -9.08 -1.45 15.04
C LEU A 143 -10.43 -1.80 15.67
N LEU A 144 -11.54 -1.23 15.20
CA LEU A 144 -12.87 -1.56 15.72
C LEU A 144 -13.23 -3.02 15.50
N THR A 145 -12.81 -3.67 14.40
CA THR A 145 -13.03 -5.11 14.20
C THR A 145 -12.33 -5.96 15.26
N ARG A 146 -11.19 -5.50 15.77
CA ARG A 146 -10.48 -6.16 16.87
C ARG A 146 -11.11 -5.89 18.24
N LEU A 147 -11.61 -4.66 18.45
CA LEU A 147 -12.18 -4.24 19.74
C LEU A 147 -13.62 -4.75 19.95
N PHE A 148 -14.34 -5.00 18.85
CA PHE A 148 -15.74 -5.48 18.87
C PHE A 148 -15.88 -6.75 18.02
N PRO A 149 -15.17 -7.84 18.39
CA PRO A 149 -15.14 -9.06 17.58
C PRO A 149 -16.48 -9.77 17.53
N ASP A 150 -17.37 -9.53 18.50
CA ASP A 150 -18.74 -10.05 18.57
C ASP A 150 -19.71 -9.39 17.58
N ARG A 151 -19.38 -8.20 17.07
CA ARG A 151 -20.29 -7.40 16.22
C ARG A 151 -19.79 -7.24 14.79
N ILE A 152 -18.52 -6.92 14.62
CA ILE A 152 -17.91 -6.60 13.32
C ILE A 152 -16.56 -7.30 13.13
N GLY A 153 -16.20 -8.18 14.07
CA GLY A 153 -14.93 -8.94 13.99
C GLY A 153 -14.98 -9.97 12.86
N VAL A 154 -13.84 -10.12 12.19
CA VAL A 154 -13.61 -11.15 11.19
C VAL A 154 -12.39 -11.95 11.62
N PHE A 155 -12.49 -13.28 11.58
CA PHE A 155 -11.36 -14.17 11.78
C PHE A 155 -10.98 -14.78 10.43
N ASP A 156 -9.73 -14.53 10.02
CA ASP A 156 -9.12 -15.14 8.86
C ASP A 156 -8.01 -16.09 9.30
N PRO A 157 -8.10 -17.39 8.99
CA PRO A 157 -7.07 -18.37 9.31
C PRO A 157 -5.70 -18.04 8.70
N ILE A 158 -5.67 -17.48 7.50
CA ILE A 158 -4.43 -17.10 6.79
C ILE A 158 -3.74 -15.94 7.53
N ALA A 159 -4.51 -14.94 7.93
CA ALA A 159 -4.00 -13.83 8.75
C ALA A 159 -3.54 -14.30 10.13
N GLY A 160 -4.00 -15.46 10.59
CA GLY A 160 -3.66 -15.99 11.91
C GLY A 160 -4.00 -15.02 13.02
N TYR A 161 -5.19 -14.39 12.95
CA TYR A 161 -5.66 -13.36 13.87
C TYR A 161 -4.81 -12.07 13.88
N ARG A 162 -4.00 -11.80 12.87
CA ARG A 162 -3.40 -10.46 12.66
C ARG A 162 -4.44 -9.51 12.11
N LEU A 163 -4.38 -8.25 12.54
CA LEU A 163 -5.32 -7.24 12.07
C LEU A 163 -5.01 -6.86 10.62
N GLN A 164 -5.96 -7.08 9.72
CA GLN A 164 -5.82 -6.77 8.29
C GLN A 164 -6.98 -5.97 7.70
N GLU A 165 -8.16 -6.07 8.32
CA GLU A 165 -9.35 -5.35 7.85
C GLU A 165 -9.20 -3.82 7.93
N PRO A 166 -9.76 -3.08 6.97
CA PRO A 166 -10.43 -3.52 5.73
C PRO A 166 -9.48 -3.62 4.52
N ILE A 167 -8.17 -3.43 4.73
CA ILE A 167 -7.14 -3.43 3.66
C ILE A 167 -6.97 -4.84 3.05
N GLY A 168 -7.22 -5.90 3.84
CA GLY A 168 -7.03 -7.29 3.43
C GLY A 168 -5.62 -7.84 3.63
N TYR A 169 -4.67 -7.00 4.07
CA TYR A 169 -3.30 -7.41 4.35
C TYR A 169 -2.71 -6.68 5.56
N TRP A 170 -2.27 -7.45 6.55
CA TRP A 170 -1.81 -6.93 7.84
C TRP A 170 -0.57 -6.03 7.77
N ASN A 171 0.42 -6.35 6.92
CA ASN A 171 1.63 -5.52 6.83
C ASN A 171 1.31 -4.16 6.20
N ALA A 172 0.50 -4.15 5.16
CA ALA A 172 0.07 -2.92 4.51
C ALA A 172 -0.81 -2.05 5.42
N LEU A 173 -1.74 -2.65 6.19
CA LEU A 173 -2.51 -1.91 7.20
C LEU A 173 -1.59 -1.31 8.26
N GLY A 174 -0.55 -2.05 8.68
CA GLY A 174 0.45 -1.57 9.62
C GLY A 174 1.22 -0.36 9.08
N LEU A 175 1.70 -0.44 7.85
CA LEU A 175 2.36 0.67 7.15
C LEU A 175 1.42 1.86 6.98
N PHE A 176 0.20 1.61 6.54
CA PHE A 176 -0.83 2.64 6.33
C PHE A 176 -1.10 3.42 7.62
N ALA A 177 -1.32 2.72 8.73
CA ALA A 177 -1.48 3.35 10.05
C ALA A 177 -0.21 4.08 10.51
N ALA A 178 0.98 3.55 10.24
CA ALA A 178 2.26 4.19 10.54
C ALA A 178 2.46 5.51 9.75
N MET A 179 2.10 5.53 8.46
CA MET A 179 2.09 6.76 7.65
C MET A 179 1.14 7.79 8.25
N GLY A 180 -0.06 7.37 8.66
CA GLY A 180 -1.02 8.21 9.37
C GLY A 180 -0.47 8.77 10.68
N ALA A 181 0.22 7.95 11.48
CA ALA A 181 0.84 8.38 12.73
C ALA A 181 1.93 9.44 12.51
N ALA A 182 2.75 9.30 11.46
CA ALA A 182 3.75 10.31 11.09
C ALA A 182 3.08 11.66 10.71
N LEU A 183 2.02 11.63 9.90
CA LEU A 183 1.25 12.84 9.56
C LEU A 183 0.55 13.44 10.78
N ALA A 184 -0.08 12.61 11.62
CA ALA A 184 -0.75 13.05 12.84
C ALA A 184 0.21 13.77 13.79
N LEU A 185 1.44 13.27 13.97
CA LEU A 185 2.47 13.96 14.76
C LEU A 185 2.77 15.36 14.20
N GLY A 186 2.84 15.51 12.88
CA GLY A 186 3.07 16.80 12.23
C GLY A 186 1.93 17.78 12.47
N PHE A 187 0.69 17.35 12.31
CA PHE A 187 -0.48 18.19 12.58
C PHE A 187 -0.62 18.52 14.06
N ALA A 188 -0.32 17.59 14.95
CA ALA A 188 -0.27 17.84 16.39
C ALA A 188 0.81 18.89 16.76
N ALA A 189 1.92 18.90 16.03
CA ALA A 189 3.00 19.88 16.26
C ALA A 189 2.73 21.26 15.65
N ARG A 190 1.99 21.35 14.53
CA ARG A 190 1.98 22.57 13.68
C ARG A 190 0.59 23.18 13.46
N GLY A 191 -0.48 22.45 13.72
CA GLY A 191 -1.86 22.87 13.44
C GLY A 191 -2.40 23.96 14.36
N SER A 192 -3.62 24.41 14.08
CA SER A 192 -4.43 25.17 15.05
C SER A 192 -4.71 24.33 16.29
N LEU A 193 -5.18 24.93 17.39
CA LEU A 193 -5.43 24.17 18.63
C LEU A 193 -6.38 22.99 18.43
N LEU A 194 -7.44 23.18 17.64
CA LEU A 194 -8.39 22.11 17.32
C LEU A 194 -7.72 21.02 16.48
N VAL A 195 -6.95 21.39 15.45
CA VAL A 195 -6.22 20.43 14.61
C VAL A 195 -5.21 19.66 15.42
N ARG A 196 -4.48 20.34 16.32
CA ARG A 196 -3.52 19.67 17.25
C ARG A 196 -4.23 18.65 18.14
N ALA A 197 -5.39 19.00 18.70
CA ALA A 197 -6.17 18.11 19.56
C ALA A 197 -6.64 16.87 18.80
N VAL A 198 -7.25 17.05 17.61
CA VAL A 198 -7.76 15.94 16.80
C VAL A 198 -6.61 15.04 16.32
N ALA A 199 -5.52 15.63 15.84
CA ALA A 199 -4.35 14.87 15.41
C ALA A 199 -3.66 14.16 16.60
N GLY A 200 -3.59 14.81 17.78
CA GLY A 200 -3.11 14.17 19.00
C GLY A 200 -3.96 12.97 19.42
N ALA A 201 -5.29 13.10 19.31
CA ALA A 201 -6.23 12.01 19.62
C ALA A 201 -6.06 10.80 18.70
N SER A 202 -5.71 11.02 17.42
CA SER A 202 -5.56 9.94 16.45
C SER A 202 -4.32 9.06 16.68
N LEU A 203 -3.28 9.57 17.35
CA LEU A 203 -2.01 8.85 17.57
C LEU A 203 -2.15 7.54 18.37
N PRO A 204 -2.80 7.50 19.57
CA PRO A 204 -2.99 6.26 20.31
C PRO A 204 -3.77 5.21 19.49
N ILE A 205 -4.73 5.63 18.68
CA ILE A 205 -5.56 4.78 17.81
C ILE A 205 -4.70 4.18 16.70
N LEU A 206 -3.99 5.01 15.93
CA LEU A 206 -3.14 4.57 14.82
C LEU A 206 -2.01 3.66 15.29
N LEU A 207 -1.39 3.95 16.43
CA LEU A 207 -0.32 3.10 16.98
C LEU A 207 -0.87 1.78 17.55
N ALA A 208 -2.06 1.76 18.15
CA ALA A 208 -2.73 0.52 18.55
C ALA A 208 -3.12 -0.32 17.32
N THR A 209 -3.60 0.31 16.22
CA THR A 209 -3.83 -0.37 14.94
C THR A 209 -2.53 -1.00 14.43
N THR A 210 -1.44 -0.22 14.33
CA THR A 210 -0.12 -0.73 13.92
C THR A 210 0.33 -1.90 14.80
N TYR A 211 0.07 -1.85 16.11
CA TYR A 211 0.42 -2.93 17.03
C TYR A 211 -0.30 -4.24 16.68
N PHE A 212 -1.62 -4.23 16.51
CA PHE A 212 -2.40 -5.44 16.25
C PHE A 212 -2.18 -6.05 14.86
N THR A 213 -1.51 -5.36 13.95
CA THR A 213 -1.03 -5.96 12.70
C THR A 213 0.15 -6.91 12.92
N PHE A 214 0.85 -6.78 14.04
CA PHE A 214 2.10 -7.48 14.35
C PHE A 214 3.15 -7.37 13.25
N SER A 215 3.12 -6.27 12.47
CA SER A 215 4.06 -5.99 11.40
C SER A 215 5.33 -5.32 11.92
N ARG A 216 6.43 -6.06 11.92
CA ARG A 216 7.77 -5.51 12.26
C ARG A 216 8.25 -4.51 11.22
N GLY A 217 7.93 -4.78 9.95
CA GLY A 217 8.24 -3.87 8.83
C GLY A 217 7.61 -2.50 9.02
N ALA A 218 6.34 -2.42 9.44
CA ALA A 218 5.65 -1.16 9.69
C ALA A 218 6.29 -0.33 10.82
N TRP A 219 6.70 -0.97 11.91
CA TRP A 219 7.42 -0.30 13.00
C TRP A 219 8.79 0.20 12.57
N LEU A 220 9.54 -0.60 11.81
CA LEU A 220 10.83 -0.20 11.24
C LEU A 220 10.65 1.00 10.30
N ALA A 221 9.69 0.91 9.39
CA ALA A 221 9.39 1.96 8.42
C ALA A 221 8.99 3.29 9.11
N LEU A 222 8.12 3.21 10.14
CA LEU A 222 7.79 4.37 10.98
C LEU A 222 9.03 4.95 11.64
N GLY A 223 9.87 4.12 12.24
CA GLY A 223 11.10 4.54 12.90
C GLY A 223 12.04 5.27 11.94
N VAL A 224 12.30 4.69 10.77
CA VAL A 224 13.15 5.31 9.72
C VAL A 224 12.53 6.62 9.23
N GLY A 225 11.22 6.65 8.98
CA GLY A 225 10.50 7.86 8.57
C GLY A 225 10.63 8.97 9.61
N LEU A 226 10.43 8.68 10.90
CA LEU A 226 10.58 9.66 11.98
C LEU A 226 12.03 10.17 12.12
N VAL A 227 13.02 9.30 11.94
CA VAL A 227 14.44 9.72 11.90
C VAL A 227 14.66 10.71 10.77
N VAL A 228 14.13 10.44 9.57
CA VAL A 228 14.21 11.38 8.44
C VAL A 228 13.50 12.69 8.75
N ALA A 229 12.28 12.66 9.34
CA ALA A 229 11.59 13.89 9.74
C ALA A 229 12.45 14.75 10.67
N VAL A 230 13.02 14.14 11.72
CA VAL A 230 13.90 14.85 12.68
C VAL A 230 15.17 15.36 12.00
N ALA A 231 15.75 14.60 11.08
CA ALA A 231 16.97 14.98 10.38
C ALA A 231 16.78 16.23 9.49
N ILE A 232 15.65 16.31 8.78
CA ILE A 232 15.41 17.40 7.83
C ILE A 232 14.63 18.58 8.43
N ASP A 233 13.92 18.42 9.56
CA ASP A 233 13.11 19.49 10.17
C ASP A 233 14.02 20.59 10.78
N PRO A 234 13.95 21.83 10.29
CA PRO A 234 14.66 22.94 10.90
C PRO A 234 14.25 23.18 12.37
N ARG A 235 13.03 22.80 12.75
CA ARG A 235 12.48 22.90 14.12
C ARG A 235 12.39 21.53 14.81
N ARG A 236 13.38 20.65 14.56
CA ARG A 236 13.42 19.27 15.05
C ARG A 236 13.22 19.13 16.56
N LEU A 237 13.77 20.05 17.37
CA LEU A 237 13.59 20.01 18.82
C LEU A 237 12.13 20.22 19.24
N HIS A 238 11.40 21.07 18.52
CA HIS A 238 9.98 21.25 18.74
C HIS A 238 9.19 20.00 18.37
N LEU A 239 9.50 19.38 17.22
CA LEU A 239 8.85 18.11 16.81
C LEU A 239 9.10 17.01 17.84
N LEU A 240 10.33 16.88 18.33
CA LEU A 240 10.69 15.93 19.39
C LEU A 240 10.00 16.23 20.72
N ALA A 241 9.88 17.50 21.11
CA ALA A 241 9.16 17.88 22.33
C ALA A 241 7.68 17.49 22.24
N VAL A 242 7.01 17.74 21.09
CA VAL A 242 5.63 17.30 20.88
C VAL A 242 5.52 15.77 20.90
N ALA A 243 6.44 15.07 20.23
CA ALA A 243 6.47 13.61 20.27
C ALA A 243 6.60 13.08 21.70
N LEU A 244 7.47 13.66 22.53
CA LEU A 244 7.63 13.28 23.93
C LEU A 244 6.40 13.58 24.80
N VAL A 245 5.70 14.69 24.53
CA VAL A 245 4.45 15.04 25.24
C VAL A 245 3.33 14.04 24.91
N LEU A 246 3.28 13.54 23.67
CA LEU A 246 2.25 12.61 23.21
C LEU A 246 2.63 11.13 23.42
N ALA A 247 3.91 10.84 23.64
CA ALA A 247 4.41 9.48 23.83
C ALA A 247 3.78 8.74 25.03
N PRO A 248 3.50 9.35 26.19
CA PRO A 248 2.90 8.64 27.33
C PRO A 248 1.53 8.04 27.00
N ALA A 249 0.61 8.81 26.42
CA ALA A 249 -0.72 8.31 26.06
C ALA A 249 -0.64 7.24 24.96
N SER A 250 0.17 7.48 23.93
CA SER A 250 0.36 6.55 22.80
C SER A 250 1.09 5.28 23.23
N GLY A 251 2.14 5.40 24.03
CA GLY A 251 2.89 4.24 24.55
C GLY A 251 2.05 3.40 25.52
N LEU A 252 1.25 4.06 26.37
CA LEU A 252 0.31 3.35 27.25
C LEU A 252 -0.78 2.63 26.45
N ALA A 253 -1.27 3.20 25.34
CA ALA A 253 -2.22 2.54 24.45
C ALA A 253 -1.65 1.23 23.89
N VAL A 254 -0.42 1.25 23.36
CA VAL A 254 0.28 0.07 22.86
C VAL A 254 0.56 -0.93 23.99
N TRP A 255 0.98 -0.44 25.16
CA TRP A 255 1.22 -1.31 26.32
C TRP A 255 -0.06 -2.00 26.80
N LEU A 256 -1.17 -1.28 26.93
CA LEU A 256 -2.47 -1.86 27.30
C LEU A 256 -2.94 -2.87 26.25
N ALA A 257 -2.79 -2.56 24.95
CA ALA A 257 -3.08 -3.50 23.86
C ALA A 257 -2.25 -4.79 24.00
N SER A 258 -0.96 -4.67 24.36
CA SER A 258 -0.07 -5.83 24.55
C SER A 258 -0.41 -6.69 25.78
N ARG A 259 -1.21 -6.18 26.70
CA ARG A 259 -1.65 -6.90 27.91
C ARG A 259 -2.97 -7.64 27.73
N GLN A 260 -3.62 -7.48 26.60
CA GLN A 260 -4.87 -8.20 26.29
C GLN A 260 -4.52 -9.58 25.72
N ASP A 261 -4.56 -10.61 26.55
CA ASP A 261 -4.14 -11.96 26.14
C ASP A 261 -5.07 -12.54 25.06
N ALA A 262 -6.38 -12.36 25.21
CA ALA A 262 -7.35 -12.88 24.24
C ALA A 262 -7.31 -12.13 22.89
N LEU A 263 -6.90 -10.87 22.85
CA LEU A 263 -6.76 -10.10 21.60
C LEU A 263 -5.42 -10.35 20.89
N THR A 264 -4.48 -11.04 21.53
CA THR A 264 -3.13 -11.28 20.99
C THR A 264 -2.86 -12.77 20.71
N ARG A 265 -3.87 -13.63 20.88
CA ARG A 265 -3.79 -15.07 20.64
C ARG A 265 -4.86 -15.51 19.64
N SER A 266 -4.47 -16.36 18.70
CA SER A 266 -5.37 -16.90 17.68
C SER A 266 -6.31 -17.99 18.20
N ASP A 267 -6.01 -18.56 19.38
CA ASP A 267 -6.75 -19.67 19.99
C ASP A 267 -7.67 -19.24 21.16
N ALA A 268 -7.84 -17.93 21.36
CA ALA A 268 -8.63 -17.38 22.45
C ALA A 268 -10.14 -17.53 22.20
N PRO A 269 -10.96 -17.78 23.25
CA PRO A 269 -12.43 -17.82 23.12
C PRO A 269 -12.98 -16.43 22.75
N LEU A 270 -14.02 -16.41 21.89
CA LEU A 270 -14.66 -15.16 21.45
C LEU A 270 -15.17 -14.31 22.64
N SER A 271 -15.74 -14.93 23.68
CA SER A 271 -16.22 -14.21 24.86
C SER A 271 -15.10 -13.45 25.58
N ALA A 272 -13.93 -14.08 25.76
CA ALA A 272 -12.78 -13.43 26.38
C ALA A 272 -12.24 -12.28 25.49
N ALA A 273 -12.18 -12.49 24.18
CA ALA A 273 -11.77 -11.45 23.22
C ALA A 273 -12.74 -10.26 23.23
N THR A 274 -14.06 -10.52 23.35
CA THR A 274 -15.10 -9.49 23.48
C THR A 274 -14.92 -8.65 24.73
N ASP A 275 -14.75 -9.29 25.91
CA ASP A 275 -14.59 -8.61 27.18
C ASP A 275 -13.30 -7.74 27.23
N GLU A 276 -12.19 -8.26 26.69
CA GLU A 276 -10.94 -7.54 26.59
C GLU A 276 -11.02 -6.39 25.58
N GLY A 277 -11.67 -6.63 24.44
CA GLY A 277 -11.86 -5.65 23.38
C GLY A 277 -12.65 -4.44 23.83
N HIS A 278 -13.81 -4.67 24.47
CA HIS A 278 -14.65 -3.59 24.99
C HIS A 278 -13.94 -2.76 26.07
N ARG A 279 -13.19 -3.41 26.98
CA ARG A 279 -12.37 -2.68 27.98
C ARG A 279 -11.27 -1.86 27.33
N LEU A 280 -10.56 -2.44 26.36
CA LEU A 280 -9.50 -1.74 25.64
C LEU A 280 -10.06 -0.56 24.85
N ALA A 281 -11.24 -0.68 24.24
CA ALA A 281 -11.91 0.42 23.53
C ALA A 281 -12.12 1.63 24.45
N LEU A 282 -12.59 1.41 25.70
CA LEU A 282 -12.75 2.47 26.66
C LEU A 282 -11.40 3.11 27.05
N TYR A 283 -10.37 2.31 27.27
CA TYR A 283 -9.03 2.82 27.58
C TYR A 283 -8.47 3.66 26.44
N LEU A 284 -8.61 3.20 25.20
CA LEU A 284 -8.15 3.93 24.02
C LEU A 284 -8.91 5.26 23.84
N LEU A 285 -10.22 5.29 24.11
CA LEU A 285 -11.00 6.52 24.07
C LEU A 285 -10.49 7.54 25.10
N VAL A 286 -10.24 7.11 26.33
CA VAL A 286 -9.68 7.97 27.40
C VAL A 286 -8.28 8.47 27.00
N LEU A 287 -7.42 7.58 26.50
CA LEU A 287 -6.06 7.94 26.09
C LEU A 287 -6.05 8.87 24.86
N ALA A 288 -6.98 8.71 23.93
CA ALA A 288 -7.18 9.64 22.82
C ALA A 288 -7.58 11.03 23.34
N GLY A 289 -8.52 11.09 24.29
CA GLY A 289 -8.90 12.34 24.97
C GLY A 289 -7.74 13.01 25.71
N LEU A 290 -6.96 12.24 26.47
CA LEU A 290 -5.77 12.75 27.17
C LEU A 290 -4.70 13.24 26.18
N SER A 291 -4.47 12.53 25.08
CA SER A 291 -3.55 12.93 24.02
C SER A 291 -4.01 14.21 23.33
N ALA A 292 -5.32 14.36 23.09
CA ALA A 292 -5.91 15.58 22.55
C ALA A 292 -5.67 16.78 23.48
N LEU A 293 -5.95 16.59 24.78
CA LEU A 293 -5.73 17.63 25.80
C LEU A 293 -4.25 18.00 25.92
N ALA A 294 -3.35 17.02 25.91
CA ALA A 294 -1.91 17.25 25.96
C ALA A 294 -1.42 18.05 24.74
N ALA A 295 -1.87 17.69 23.53
CA ALA A 295 -1.54 18.40 22.30
C ALA A 295 -2.05 19.85 22.32
N ALA A 296 -3.31 20.08 22.76
CA ALA A 296 -3.90 21.40 22.88
C ALA A 296 -3.22 22.24 23.95
N ALA A 297 -2.96 21.66 25.13
CA ALA A 297 -2.30 22.33 26.25
C ALA A 297 -0.88 22.75 25.90
N PHE A 298 -0.11 21.85 25.22
CA PHE A 298 1.22 22.18 24.73
C PHE A 298 1.18 23.33 23.73
N GLY A 299 0.26 23.27 22.74
CA GLY A 299 0.10 24.33 21.75
C GLY A 299 -0.38 25.67 22.35
N PHE A 300 -1.15 25.62 23.44
CA PHE A 300 -1.54 26.82 24.19
C PHE A 300 -0.37 27.41 24.98
N ALA A 301 0.38 26.56 25.69
CA ALA A 301 1.55 26.96 26.46
C ALA A 301 2.64 27.59 25.57
N GLU A 302 2.90 26.97 24.39
CA GLU A 302 3.86 27.48 23.41
C GLU A 302 3.59 28.92 22.98
N ARG A 303 2.31 29.33 22.91
CA ARG A 303 1.92 30.68 22.52
C ARG A 303 2.12 31.73 23.64
N ARG A 304 2.26 31.27 24.89
CA ARG A 304 2.32 32.14 26.06
C ARG A 304 3.67 32.17 26.77
N VAL A 305 4.47 31.10 26.57
CA VAL A 305 5.74 30.93 27.26
C VAL A 305 6.89 31.08 26.26
N THR A 306 7.72 32.08 26.49
CA THR A 306 9.00 32.21 25.77
C THR A 306 10.09 31.52 26.57
N LEU A 307 10.63 30.44 26.06
CA LEU A 307 11.69 29.70 26.72
C LEU A 307 13.05 30.41 26.54
N PRO A 308 13.85 30.55 27.62
CA PRO A 308 15.24 30.98 27.48
C PRO A 308 16.03 30.08 26.54
N ARG A 309 16.99 30.62 25.82
CA ARG A 309 17.84 29.87 24.87
C ARG A 309 18.55 28.66 25.49
N ALA A 310 18.82 28.71 26.79
CA ALA A 310 19.43 27.60 27.53
C ALA A 310 18.55 26.33 27.54
N VAL A 311 17.22 26.47 27.54
CA VAL A 311 16.29 25.32 27.65
C VAL A 311 16.35 24.42 26.41
N PRO A 312 16.23 24.91 25.16
CA PRO A 312 16.41 24.07 23.98
C PRO A 312 17.81 23.44 23.88
N LEU A 313 18.85 24.16 24.32
CA LEU A 313 20.23 23.61 24.32
C LEU A 313 20.37 22.48 25.36
N ALA A 314 19.85 22.68 26.58
CA ALA A 314 19.84 21.63 27.60
C ALA A 314 19.04 20.41 27.17
N PHE A 315 17.88 20.61 26.52
CA PHE A 315 17.07 19.53 25.96
C PHE A 315 17.82 18.76 24.86
N ALA A 316 18.47 19.47 23.93
CA ALA A 316 19.29 18.84 22.90
C ALA A 316 20.47 18.07 23.49
N GLY A 317 21.14 18.62 24.52
CA GLY A 317 22.23 17.96 25.24
C GLY A 317 21.77 16.70 25.98
N ALA A 318 20.63 16.77 26.68
CA ALA A 318 20.03 15.59 27.34
C ALA A 318 19.65 14.49 26.33
N LEU A 319 19.04 14.86 25.22
CA LEU A 319 18.70 13.91 24.16
C LEU A 319 19.93 13.26 23.54
N ALA A 320 20.97 14.06 23.25
CA ALA A 320 22.23 13.53 22.73
C ALA A 320 22.88 12.56 23.72
N LEU A 321 22.87 12.89 25.03
CA LEU A 321 23.38 12.01 26.07
C LEU A 321 22.61 10.70 26.14
N ILE A 322 21.27 10.72 26.05
CA ILE A 322 20.42 9.52 26.01
C ILE A 322 20.75 8.66 24.81
N VAL A 323 20.90 9.25 23.63
CA VAL A 323 21.26 8.52 22.39
C VAL A 323 22.64 7.88 22.54
N VAL A 324 23.64 8.62 23.03
CA VAL A 324 24.99 8.10 23.23
C VAL A 324 25.01 6.99 24.27
N ALA A 325 24.39 7.20 25.43
CA ALA A 325 24.30 6.19 26.50
C ALA A 325 23.54 4.94 26.03
N GLY A 326 22.43 5.12 25.31
CA GLY A 326 21.68 4.04 24.72
C GLY A 326 22.50 3.24 23.70
N SER A 327 23.23 3.93 22.80
CA SER A 327 24.10 3.28 21.83
C SER A 327 25.24 2.49 22.52
N ILE A 328 25.87 3.07 23.53
CA ILE A 328 26.90 2.38 24.32
C ILE A 328 26.31 1.13 24.99
N SER A 329 25.11 1.25 25.59
CA SER A 329 24.44 0.12 26.25
C SER A 329 24.10 -1.00 25.26
N VAL A 330 23.63 -0.67 24.06
CA VAL A 330 23.35 -1.63 22.99
C VAL A 330 24.65 -2.32 22.54
N PHE A 331 25.71 -1.55 22.30
CA PHE A 331 26.99 -2.12 21.86
C PHE A 331 27.65 -2.98 22.95
N ALA A 332 27.54 -2.57 24.22
CA ALA A 332 28.05 -3.37 25.35
C ALA A 332 27.31 -4.70 25.50
N ARG A 333 25.99 -4.71 25.23
CA ARG A 333 25.17 -5.94 25.40
C ARG A 333 25.22 -6.87 24.20
N TYR A 334 25.21 -6.35 22.98
CA TYR A 334 25.04 -7.14 21.74
C TYR A 334 26.31 -7.23 20.90
N GLY A 335 27.35 -6.47 21.23
CA GLY A 335 28.60 -6.35 20.47
C GLY A 335 28.62 -5.11 19.59
N GLY A 336 29.74 -4.91 18.88
CA GLY A 336 29.91 -3.77 17.98
C GLY A 336 28.94 -3.79 16.79
N PRO A 337 28.89 -2.71 15.96
CA PRO A 337 27.98 -2.59 14.83
C PRO A 337 28.06 -3.78 13.86
N HIS A 338 29.27 -4.27 13.58
CA HIS A 338 29.47 -5.44 12.72
C HIS A 338 28.82 -6.71 13.29
N THR A 339 29.00 -6.99 14.59
CA THR A 339 28.41 -8.15 15.27
C THR A 339 26.89 -8.08 15.29
N ILE A 340 26.32 -6.88 15.50
CA ILE A 340 24.87 -6.66 15.47
C ILE A 340 24.34 -6.90 14.05
N ALA A 341 25.01 -6.36 13.03
CA ALA A 341 24.62 -6.56 11.63
C ALA A 341 24.69 -8.05 11.24
N GLN A 342 25.76 -8.74 11.61
CA GLN A 342 25.93 -10.16 11.31
C GLN A 342 24.87 -11.02 12.01
N LYS A 343 24.66 -10.86 13.32
CA LYS A 343 23.60 -11.57 14.06
C LYS A 343 22.21 -11.24 13.51
N GLY A 344 21.99 -9.98 13.11
CA GLY A 344 20.76 -9.54 12.47
C GLY A 344 20.55 -10.27 11.15
N TRP A 345 21.57 -10.36 10.31
CA TRP A 345 21.50 -11.09 9.03
C TRP A 345 21.26 -12.58 9.24
N ASP A 346 22.00 -13.22 10.15
CA ASP A 346 21.85 -14.65 10.45
C ASP A 346 20.42 -14.96 10.93
N SER A 347 19.86 -14.09 11.80
CA SER A 347 18.49 -14.24 12.27
C SER A 347 17.46 -13.95 11.17
N PHE A 348 17.73 -12.99 10.29
CA PHE A 348 16.85 -12.65 9.18
C PHE A 348 16.80 -13.75 8.13
N SER A 349 17.93 -14.37 7.83
CA SER A 349 18.05 -15.47 6.86
C SER A 349 17.67 -16.85 7.41
N ALA A 350 17.48 -16.98 8.73
CA ALA A 350 17.07 -18.24 9.33
C ALA A 350 15.65 -18.65 8.95
N THR A 351 15.42 -19.95 8.81
CA THR A 351 14.09 -20.52 8.59
C THR A 351 13.12 -20.07 9.69
N PRO A 352 11.95 -19.54 9.35
CA PRO A 352 10.99 -19.10 10.36
C PRO A 352 10.53 -20.26 11.24
N ALA A 353 10.43 -20.01 12.55
CA ALA A 353 9.78 -20.96 13.46
C ALA A 353 8.29 -21.10 13.10
N PRO A 354 7.69 -22.28 13.35
CA PRO A 354 6.26 -22.50 13.14
C PRO A 354 5.39 -21.41 13.78
N ASN A 355 4.22 -21.15 13.21
CA ASN A 355 3.29 -20.14 13.73
C ASN A 355 2.97 -20.38 15.21
N GLN A 356 3.23 -19.37 16.04
CA GLN A 356 2.93 -19.42 17.47
C GLN A 356 1.55 -18.80 17.71
N ALA A 357 0.74 -19.44 18.57
CA ALA A 357 -0.56 -18.90 18.96
C ALA A 357 -0.46 -17.50 19.62
N ASP A 358 0.64 -17.23 20.34
CA ASP A 358 0.92 -15.91 20.93
C ASP A 358 1.65 -15.00 19.93
N LEU A 359 0.91 -14.09 19.33
CA LEU A 359 1.40 -13.16 18.30
C LEU A 359 2.39 -12.11 18.84
N ARG A 360 2.43 -11.85 20.16
CA ARG A 360 3.37 -10.90 20.80
C ARG A 360 4.81 -11.32 20.58
N LYS A 361 5.09 -12.63 20.63
CA LYS A 361 6.43 -13.17 20.41
C LYS A 361 6.97 -12.85 19.03
N ARG A 362 6.07 -12.72 18.03
CA ARG A 362 6.43 -12.38 16.65
C ARG A 362 7.11 -11.01 16.54
N LEU A 363 6.69 -10.00 17.31
CA LEU A 363 7.30 -8.67 17.26
C LEU A 363 8.75 -8.65 17.75
N PHE A 364 9.12 -9.58 18.63
CA PHE A 364 10.45 -9.66 19.21
C PHE A 364 11.35 -10.73 18.54
N THR A 365 10.81 -11.50 17.59
CA THR A 365 11.58 -12.49 16.84
C THR A 365 12.07 -11.85 15.53
N PHE A 366 13.37 -11.62 15.39
CA PHE A 366 13.91 -11.07 14.15
C PHE A 366 14.10 -12.20 13.13
N THR A 367 13.22 -12.29 12.13
CA THR A 367 13.26 -13.28 11.04
C THR A 367 12.74 -12.67 9.76
N GLY A 368 13.32 -13.00 8.61
CA GLY A 368 12.93 -12.53 7.28
C GLY A 368 11.65 -13.19 6.74
N SER A 369 11.12 -14.24 7.40
CA SER A 369 9.91 -14.94 6.94
C SER A 369 10.00 -15.37 5.46
N TYR A 370 11.06 -16.09 5.10
CA TYR A 370 11.40 -16.56 3.75
C TYR A 370 11.78 -15.47 2.72
N ARG A 371 11.82 -14.18 3.10
CA ARG A 371 12.15 -13.11 2.14
C ARG A 371 13.49 -13.29 1.46
N VAL A 372 14.48 -13.85 2.14
CA VAL A 372 15.79 -14.08 1.52
C VAL A 372 15.70 -15.04 0.34
N ASP A 373 14.87 -16.07 0.44
CA ASP A 373 14.67 -17.03 -0.65
C ASP A 373 13.88 -16.38 -1.81
N LEU A 374 12.84 -15.58 -1.49
CA LEU A 374 12.11 -14.80 -2.49
C LEU A 374 13.03 -13.84 -3.26
N TRP A 375 13.91 -13.14 -2.53
CA TRP A 375 14.85 -12.20 -3.13
C TRP A 375 15.93 -12.89 -3.98
N ARG A 376 16.39 -14.07 -3.56
CA ARG A 376 17.32 -14.89 -4.37
C ARG A 376 16.65 -15.31 -5.67
N THR A 377 15.44 -15.84 -5.60
CA THR A 377 14.69 -16.24 -6.80
C THR A 377 14.45 -15.05 -7.74
N ALA A 378 14.14 -13.84 -7.23
CA ALA A 378 14.03 -12.65 -8.07
C ALA A 378 15.38 -12.26 -8.73
N LEU A 379 16.51 -12.44 -8.02
CA LEU A 379 17.83 -12.19 -8.59
C LEU A 379 18.25 -13.28 -9.59
N ASP A 380 17.82 -14.52 -9.41
CA ASP A 380 18.04 -15.60 -10.36
C ASP A 380 17.23 -15.34 -11.64
N GLU A 381 15.96 -14.94 -11.52
CA GLU A 381 15.12 -14.51 -12.64
C GLU A 381 15.75 -13.33 -13.41
N TYR A 382 16.26 -12.32 -12.68
CA TYR A 382 17.02 -11.23 -13.31
C TYR A 382 18.27 -11.73 -14.03
N ALA A 383 19.00 -12.68 -13.47
CA ALA A 383 20.21 -13.23 -14.08
C ALA A 383 19.90 -13.98 -15.40
N ASP A 384 18.74 -14.62 -15.48
CA ASP A 384 18.26 -15.26 -16.69
C ASP A 384 17.79 -14.25 -17.77
N HIS A 385 17.29 -13.06 -17.34
CA HIS A 385 16.74 -12.03 -18.24
C HIS A 385 17.37 -10.63 -17.99
N PRO A 386 18.71 -10.44 -18.07
CA PRO A 386 19.38 -9.27 -17.52
C PRO A 386 19.16 -7.96 -18.29
N ALA A 387 18.67 -8.01 -19.52
CA ALA A 387 18.55 -6.81 -20.36
C ALA A 387 17.23 -6.07 -20.15
N VAL A 388 16.11 -6.76 -20.22
CA VAL A 388 14.75 -6.18 -20.22
C VAL A 388 13.85 -6.77 -19.13
N GLY A 389 14.34 -7.76 -18.39
CA GLY A 389 13.56 -8.55 -17.46
C GLY A 389 12.71 -9.61 -18.18
N SER A 390 11.98 -10.40 -17.41
CA SER A 390 11.13 -11.50 -17.85
C SER A 390 9.73 -11.05 -18.36
N GLY A 391 9.34 -9.82 -18.03
CA GLY A 391 8.00 -9.25 -18.29
C GLY A 391 7.27 -8.97 -16.98
N ALA A 392 6.46 -7.91 -16.95
CA ALA A 392 5.75 -7.51 -15.73
C ALA A 392 4.77 -8.61 -15.28
N GLY A 393 4.80 -8.96 -13.99
CA GLY A 393 3.95 -9.97 -13.37
C GLY A 393 4.41 -11.42 -13.56
N SER A 394 5.59 -11.66 -14.16
CA SER A 394 6.10 -13.02 -14.44
C SER A 394 6.70 -13.72 -13.21
N TYR A 395 6.98 -13.00 -12.12
CA TYR A 395 7.64 -13.54 -10.94
C TYR A 395 6.91 -14.75 -10.35
N GLU A 396 5.57 -14.77 -10.32
CA GLU A 396 4.79 -15.89 -9.78
C GLU A 396 5.09 -17.20 -10.52
N HIS A 397 5.17 -17.17 -11.86
CA HIS A 397 5.52 -18.35 -12.66
C HIS A 397 6.94 -18.81 -12.39
N TYR A 398 7.88 -17.87 -12.38
CA TYR A 398 9.29 -18.18 -12.11
C TYR A 398 9.45 -18.78 -10.70
N TRP A 399 8.78 -18.18 -9.69
CA TRP A 399 8.76 -18.72 -8.34
C TRP A 399 8.19 -20.13 -8.29
N ASN A 400 7.03 -20.39 -8.90
CA ASN A 400 6.38 -21.70 -8.87
C ASN A 400 7.26 -22.79 -9.48
N GLU A 401 8.06 -22.49 -10.49
CA GLU A 401 8.96 -23.41 -11.14
C GLU A 401 10.27 -23.66 -10.35
N HIS A 402 10.76 -22.65 -9.60
CA HIS A 402 12.08 -22.67 -8.95
C HIS A 402 12.06 -22.63 -7.43
N ARG A 403 10.90 -22.55 -6.80
CA ARG A 403 10.77 -22.40 -5.35
C ARG A 403 11.42 -23.54 -4.56
N PRO A 404 12.13 -23.21 -3.45
CA PRO A 404 12.82 -24.22 -2.63
C PRO A 404 11.92 -24.90 -1.60
N PHE A 405 10.64 -24.45 -1.42
CA PHE A 405 9.68 -24.97 -0.44
C PHE A 405 8.23 -24.82 -0.94
N VAL A 406 7.29 -25.47 -0.26
CA VAL A 406 5.89 -25.62 -0.69
C VAL A 406 5.12 -24.29 -0.82
N HIS A 407 5.47 -23.25 -0.05
CA HIS A 407 4.68 -22.02 -0.02
C HIS A 407 4.61 -21.32 -1.38
N LYS A 408 3.38 -21.04 -1.80
CA LYS A 408 3.09 -20.24 -2.99
C LYS A 408 3.14 -18.76 -2.63
N VAL A 409 3.78 -17.98 -3.45
CA VAL A 409 3.79 -16.52 -3.35
C VAL A 409 3.67 -15.93 -4.74
N ARG A 410 3.05 -14.77 -4.83
CA ARG A 410 2.83 -14.05 -6.07
C ARG A 410 3.92 -13.04 -6.34
N ASP A 411 4.45 -12.44 -5.29
CA ASP A 411 5.34 -11.28 -5.35
C ASP A 411 6.66 -11.57 -4.64
N ALA A 412 7.75 -10.94 -5.08
CA ALA A 412 9.07 -11.08 -4.46
C ALA A 412 9.16 -10.48 -3.04
N HIS A 413 8.11 -9.85 -2.53
CA HIS A 413 8.11 -9.07 -1.28
C HIS A 413 9.23 -8.03 -1.25
N SER A 414 9.52 -7.44 -2.39
CA SER A 414 10.40 -6.28 -2.56
C SER A 414 10.14 -5.65 -3.93
N LEU A 415 9.44 -4.53 -3.95
CA LEU A 415 9.16 -3.78 -5.18
C LEU A 415 10.41 -3.57 -6.04
N TYR A 416 11.56 -3.31 -5.42
CA TYR A 416 12.77 -2.99 -6.17
C TYR A 416 13.39 -4.20 -6.84
N LEU A 417 13.41 -5.35 -6.18
CA LEU A 417 13.93 -6.60 -6.73
C LEU A 417 12.98 -7.19 -7.77
N GLU A 418 11.68 -7.08 -7.54
CA GLU A 418 10.64 -7.52 -8.45
C GLU A 418 10.68 -6.73 -9.76
N VAL A 419 10.66 -5.39 -9.66
CA VAL A 419 10.80 -4.53 -10.87
C VAL A 419 12.13 -4.76 -11.59
N LEU A 420 13.22 -5.09 -10.87
CA LEU A 420 14.51 -5.44 -11.49
C LEU A 420 14.41 -6.78 -12.24
N ALA A 421 13.77 -7.78 -11.67
CA ALA A 421 13.60 -9.10 -12.27
C ALA A 421 12.70 -9.04 -13.52
N GLU A 422 11.56 -8.39 -13.38
CA GLU A 422 10.51 -8.37 -14.38
C GLU A 422 10.71 -7.33 -15.49
N LEU A 423 11.21 -6.14 -15.16
CA LEU A 423 11.34 -4.99 -16.07
C LEU A 423 12.78 -4.58 -16.33
N GLY A 424 13.73 -5.28 -15.74
CA GLY A 424 15.15 -5.07 -15.94
C GLY A 424 15.68 -3.75 -15.34
N PRO A 425 16.95 -3.40 -15.62
CA PRO A 425 17.59 -2.18 -15.09
C PRO A 425 16.88 -0.89 -15.52
N LEU A 426 16.27 -0.86 -16.71
CA LEU A 426 15.52 0.30 -17.19
C LEU A 426 14.26 0.51 -16.36
N GLY A 427 13.48 -0.55 -16.07
CA GLY A 427 12.31 -0.48 -15.22
C GLY A 427 12.65 0.05 -13.83
N LEU A 428 13.70 -0.51 -13.21
CA LEU A 428 14.18 -0.04 -11.91
C LEU A 428 14.64 1.43 -11.94
N ALA A 429 15.36 1.86 -12.99
CA ALA A 429 15.79 3.25 -13.12
C ALA A 429 14.61 4.23 -13.25
N LEU A 430 13.56 3.86 -14.00
CA LEU A 430 12.33 4.64 -14.14
C LEU A 430 11.54 4.70 -12.83
N LEU A 431 11.47 3.60 -12.08
CA LEU A 431 10.86 3.55 -10.75
C LEU A 431 11.61 4.47 -9.78
N VAL A 432 12.94 4.37 -9.73
CA VAL A 432 13.81 5.21 -8.88
C VAL A 432 13.68 6.68 -9.26
N LEU A 433 13.61 7.00 -10.56
CA LEU A 433 13.35 8.35 -11.02
C LEU A 433 12.00 8.86 -10.52
N ALA A 434 10.92 8.10 -10.71
CA ALA A 434 9.58 8.50 -10.31
C ALA A 434 9.45 8.70 -8.79
N LEU A 435 9.92 7.73 -8.00
CA LEU A 435 9.79 7.74 -6.54
C LEU A 435 10.90 8.56 -5.83
N GLY A 436 12.01 8.85 -6.50
CA GLY A 436 13.11 9.63 -5.94
C GLY A 436 12.86 11.15 -5.95
N VAL A 437 12.10 11.66 -6.92
CA VAL A 437 11.84 13.11 -7.07
C VAL A 437 11.24 13.77 -5.82
N PRO A 438 10.26 13.18 -5.10
CA PRO A 438 9.76 13.77 -3.86
C PRO A 438 10.83 13.93 -2.77
N LEU A 439 11.83 13.06 -2.72
CA LEU A 439 12.94 13.19 -1.75
C LEU A 439 13.79 14.42 -2.05
N VAL A 440 14.05 14.70 -3.33
CA VAL A 440 14.71 15.94 -3.77
C VAL A 440 13.85 17.15 -3.39
N GLY A 441 12.53 17.08 -3.64
CA GLY A 441 11.56 18.11 -3.23
C GLY A 441 11.59 18.36 -1.71
N ALA A 442 11.68 17.32 -0.89
CA ALA A 442 11.70 17.41 0.56
C ALA A 442 12.92 18.20 1.06
N PHE A 443 14.08 18.00 0.44
CA PHE A 443 15.29 18.77 0.77
C PHE A 443 15.10 20.28 0.54
N PHE A 444 14.51 20.66 -0.59
CA PHE A 444 14.27 22.07 -0.92
C PHE A 444 13.11 22.69 -0.11
N ALA A 445 12.09 21.91 0.21
CA ALA A 445 10.90 22.37 0.93
C ALA A 445 10.94 22.13 2.46
N ARG A 446 12.05 21.70 3.02
CA ARG A 446 12.19 21.35 4.46
C ARG A 446 11.77 22.45 5.44
N GLY A 447 11.76 23.72 4.98
CA GLY A 447 11.25 24.85 5.76
C GLY A 447 9.72 24.91 5.88
N HIS A 448 8.98 24.19 5.04
CA HIS A 448 7.53 24.10 5.13
C HIS A 448 7.13 23.25 6.35
N PRO A 449 6.14 23.70 7.17
CA PRO A 449 5.83 23.07 8.46
C PRO A 449 5.52 21.56 8.40
N LEU A 450 4.86 21.09 7.34
CA LEU A 450 4.41 19.70 7.22
C LEU A 450 5.28 18.82 6.32
N VAL A 451 6.24 19.41 5.57
CA VAL A 451 7.11 18.62 4.68
C VAL A 451 7.94 17.58 5.42
N PRO A 452 8.54 17.86 6.61
CA PRO A 452 9.29 16.82 7.32
C PRO A 452 8.47 15.57 7.64
N VAL A 453 7.22 15.72 8.06
CA VAL A 453 6.35 14.57 8.40
C VAL A 453 5.70 13.94 7.17
N ALA A 454 5.45 14.70 6.11
CA ALA A 454 5.07 14.14 4.82
C ALA A 454 6.22 13.29 4.24
N ALA A 455 7.47 13.75 4.37
CA ALA A 455 8.65 12.98 4.01
C ALA A 455 8.82 11.74 4.89
N ALA A 456 8.48 11.81 6.20
CA ALA A 456 8.46 10.63 7.07
C ALA A 456 7.48 9.56 6.58
N ALA A 457 6.24 9.94 6.26
CA ALA A 457 5.23 9.03 5.74
C ALA A 457 5.66 8.45 4.37
N TYR A 458 6.20 9.29 3.49
CA TYR A 458 6.69 8.87 2.18
C TYR A 458 7.88 7.92 2.27
N VAL A 459 8.87 8.23 3.11
CA VAL A 459 10.05 7.35 3.33
C VAL A 459 9.64 6.05 4.01
N ALA A 460 8.67 6.08 4.94
CA ALA A 460 8.14 4.86 5.53
C ALA A 460 7.58 3.92 4.45
N TYR A 461 6.85 4.46 3.47
CA TYR A 461 6.40 3.69 2.32
C TYR A 461 7.58 3.12 1.52
N LEU A 462 8.56 3.94 1.12
CA LEU A 462 9.70 3.48 0.32
C LEU A 462 10.51 2.38 1.02
N VAL A 463 10.72 2.51 2.34
CA VAL A 463 11.44 1.49 3.14
C VAL A 463 10.64 0.19 3.23
N HIS A 464 9.34 0.29 3.44
CA HIS A 464 8.49 -0.90 3.57
C HIS A 464 8.30 -1.61 2.23
N ALA A 465 8.12 -0.87 1.13
CA ALA A 465 8.07 -1.42 -0.22
C ALA A 465 9.38 -2.15 -0.64
N GLY A 466 10.50 -1.88 0.03
CA GLY A 466 11.74 -2.64 -0.15
C GLY A 466 11.73 -4.01 0.51
N VAL A 467 10.75 -4.29 1.38
CA VAL A 467 10.64 -5.56 2.12
C VAL A 467 9.23 -6.15 2.08
N ASP A 468 8.33 -5.58 1.29
CA ASP A 468 6.95 -6.06 1.11
C ASP A 468 6.35 -5.59 -0.24
N TRP A 469 5.14 -6.06 -0.59
CA TRP A 469 4.44 -5.85 -1.85
C TRP A 469 3.38 -4.72 -1.77
N ASP A 470 3.75 -3.58 -1.13
CA ASP A 470 2.82 -2.45 -0.93
C ASP A 470 2.40 -1.74 -2.23
N TRP A 471 3.19 -1.89 -3.30
CA TRP A 471 2.89 -1.35 -4.62
C TRP A 471 1.58 -1.91 -5.20
N GLU A 472 1.28 -3.16 -4.84
CA GLU A 472 0.08 -3.87 -5.25
C GLU A 472 -1.21 -3.36 -4.60
N LEU A 473 -1.08 -2.49 -3.59
CA LEU A 473 -2.18 -1.97 -2.79
C LEU A 473 -2.38 -0.46 -3.03
N PRO A 474 -3.27 -0.08 -3.97
CA PRO A 474 -3.52 1.31 -4.35
C PRO A 474 -3.79 2.26 -3.19
N ALA A 475 -4.50 1.83 -2.13
CA ALA A 475 -4.73 2.68 -0.95
C ALA A 475 -3.44 3.22 -0.35
N VAL A 476 -2.43 2.35 -0.19
CA VAL A 476 -1.14 2.68 0.42
C VAL A 476 -0.29 3.49 -0.54
N THR A 477 -0.20 3.06 -1.80
CA THR A 477 0.58 3.71 -2.84
C THR A 477 0.04 5.09 -3.18
N ILE A 478 -1.29 5.27 -3.28
CA ILE A 478 -1.92 6.59 -3.50
C ILE A 478 -1.67 7.52 -2.31
N ALA A 479 -1.73 7.03 -1.07
CA ALA A 479 -1.38 7.83 0.11
C ALA A 479 0.08 8.30 0.05
N ALA A 480 1.01 7.44 -0.36
CA ALA A 480 2.41 7.81 -0.56
C ALA A 480 2.59 8.82 -1.70
N LEU A 481 1.97 8.59 -2.87
CA LEU A 481 2.00 9.54 -3.99
C LEU A 481 1.42 10.90 -3.60
N THR A 482 0.35 10.92 -2.81
CA THR A 482 -0.26 12.17 -2.30
C THR A 482 0.71 12.93 -1.39
N CYS A 483 1.41 12.23 -0.49
CA CYS A 483 2.48 12.82 0.32
C CYS A 483 3.62 13.36 -0.57
N GLY A 484 4.07 12.57 -1.55
CA GLY A 484 5.13 12.97 -2.49
C GLY A 484 4.77 14.21 -3.32
N ILE A 485 3.56 14.27 -3.85
CA ILE A 485 3.08 15.43 -4.61
C ILE A 485 2.91 16.65 -3.70
N GLY A 486 2.43 16.47 -2.47
CA GLY A 486 2.38 17.53 -1.46
C GLY A 486 3.77 18.12 -1.16
N ILE A 487 4.79 17.27 -1.06
CA ILE A 487 6.19 17.70 -0.89
C ILE A 487 6.67 18.50 -2.10
N ILE A 488 6.42 18.02 -3.32
CA ILE A 488 6.80 18.72 -4.56
C ILE A 488 6.08 20.07 -4.66
N ALA A 489 4.78 20.12 -4.37
CA ALA A 489 4.00 21.35 -4.38
C ALA A 489 4.54 22.38 -3.36
N ALA A 490 5.01 21.93 -2.19
CA ALA A 490 5.66 22.80 -1.22
C ALA A 490 7.04 23.32 -1.68
N ALA A 491 7.75 22.56 -2.53
CA ALA A 491 9.10 22.88 -2.99
C ALA A 491 9.13 23.94 -4.10
N VAL A 492 8.03 24.08 -4.82
CA VAL A 492 7.98 24.96 -6.00
C VAL A 492 7.12 26.20 -5.72
N ARG A 493 7.35 27.27 -6.49
CA ARG A 493 6.45 28.42 -6.52
C ARG A 493 5.38 28.15 -7.56
N ASP A 494 4.15 28.51 -7.25
CA ASP A 494 3.07 28.45 -8.23
C ASP A 494 3.39 29.41 -9.38
N GLU A 495 3.45 28.88 -10.59
CA GLU A 495 3.57 29.68 -11.79
C GLU A 495 2.16 30.03 -12.28
N ASP A 496 1.91 31.33 -12.52
CA ASP A 496 0.63 31.80 -13.09
C ASP A 496 0.56 31.60 -14.63
N ARG A 497 1.45 30.78 -15.18
CA ARG A 497 1.45 30.46 -16.61
C ARG A 497 0.48 29.32 -16.90
N TRP A 498 -0.49 29.61 -17.76
CA TRP A 498 -1.43 28.60 -18.24
C TRP A 498 -0.76 27.55 -19.10
N LEU A 499 -1.28 26.34 -19.05
CA LEU A 499 -0.85 25.26 -19.93
C LEU A 499 -1.16 25.63 -21.39
N ALA A 500 -0.17 25.50 -22.28
CA ALA A 500 -0.34 25.83 -23.70
C ALA A 500 -1.48 25.00 -24.31
N THR A 501 -2.32 25.66 -25.11
CA THR A 501 -3.51 25.03 -25.73
C THR A 501 -3.23 23.69 -26.41
N PRO A 502 -2.17 23.53 -27.25
CA PRO A 502 -1.89 22.24 -27.89
C PRO A 502 -1.53 21.15 -26.87
N VAL A 503 -0.75 21.47 -25.83
CA VAL A 503 -0.40 20.52 -24.77
C VAL A 503 -1.64 20.11 -24.00
N ARG A 504 -2.52 21.05 -23.68
CA ARG A 504 -3.79 20.81 -22.99
C ARG A 504 -4.66 19.80 -23.74
N TRP A 505 -4.87 20.03 -25.04
CA TRP A 505 -5.69 19.12 -25.87
C TRP A 505 -5.01 17.78 -26.12
N ALA A 506 -3.69 17.74 -26.28
CA ALA A 506 -2.93 16.48 -26.35
C ALA A 506 -3.08 15.68 -25.06
N SER A 507 -3.06 16.32 -23.89
CA SER A 507 -3.30 15.65 -22.60
C SER A 507 -4.75 15.15 -22.44
N VAL A 508 -5.74 15.89 -22.95
CA VAL A 508 -7.14 15.41 -23.01
C VAL A 508 -7.24 14.17 -23.91
N ALA A 509 -6.64 14.24 -25.11
CA ALA A 509 -6.63 13.11 -26.03
C ALA A 509 -5.94 11.87 -25.42
N ALA A 510 -4.83 12.05 -24.70
CA ALA A 510 -4.14 10.97 -23.99
C ALA A 510 -5.03 10.36 -22.88
N ALA A 511 -5.70 11.17 -22.08
CA ALA A 511 -6.64 10.69 -21.06
C ALA A 511 -7.80 9.88 -21.67
N LEU A 512 -8.36 10.38 -22.78
CA LEU A 512 -9.42 9.70 -23.52
C LEU A 512 -8.95 8.41 -24.21
N ALA A 513 -7.67 8.33 -24.59
CA ALA A 513 -7.09 7.11 -25.17
C ALA A 513 -6.85 6.01 -24.12
N VAL A 514 -6.55 6.38 -22.88
CA VAL A 514 -6.35 5.42 -21.77
C VAL A 514 -7.68 4.94 -21.18
N ALA A 515 -8.73 5.77 -21.20
CA ALA A 515 -10.03 5.45 -20.60
C ALA A 515 -10.65 4.13 -21.10
N PRO A 516 -10.61 3.78 -22.40
CA PRO A 516 -11.08 2.47 -22.88
C PRO A 516 -10.34 1.28 -22.27
N VAL A 517 -9.04 1.38 -22.02
CA VAL A 517 -8.24 0.32 -21.36
C VAL A 517 -8.76 0.08 -19.95
N ALA A 518 -8.97 1.14 -19.19
CA ALA A 518 -9.54 1.05 -17.84
C ALA A 518 -10.98 0.50 -17.87
N PHE A 519 -11.78 0.89 -18.86
CA PHE A 519 -13.14 0.39 -19.04
C PHE A 519 -13.19 -1.11 -19.37
N VAL A 520 -12.38 -1.57 -20.32
CA VAL A 520 -12.26 -2.98 -20.70
C VAL A 520 -11.82 -3.81 -19.48
N GLY A 521 -10.81 -3.32 -18.74
CA GLY A 521 -10.38 -3.94 -17.50
C GLY A 521 -11.50 -4.06 -16.48
N LEU A 522 -12.25 -2.99 -16.26
CA LEU A 522 -13.36 -2.95 -15.29
C LEU A 522 -14.49 -3.93 -15.65
N VAL A 523 -14.90 -3.97 -16.93
CA VAL A 523 -16.02 -4.83 -17.36
C VAL A 523 -15.63 -6.30 -17.26
N GLY A 524 -14.41 -6.65 -17.71
CA GLY A 524 -13.89 -8.01 -17.61
C GLY A 524 -13.76 -8.48 -16.17
N ALA A 525 -13.14 -7.66 -15.30
CA ALA A 525 -13.01 -7.96 -13.88
C ALA A 525 -14.36 -8.12 -13.17
N SER A 526 -15.33 -7.23 -13.49
CA SER A 526 -16.66 -7.31 -12.88
C SER A 526 -17.40 -8.60 -13.28
N ALA A 527 -17.27 -9.01 -14.53
CA ALA A 527 -17.86 -10.26 -15.00
C ALA A 527 -17.17 -11.49 -14.37
N LEU A 528 -15.83 -11.45 -14.25
CA LEU A 528 -15.06 -12.51 -13.60
C LEU A 528 -15.45 -12.66 -12.10
N THR A 529 -15.55 -11.56 -11.37
CA THR A 529 -16.02 -11.56 -9.99
C THR A 529 -17.46 -12.11 -9.88
N ALA A 530 -18.35 -11.72 -10.80
CA ALA A 530 -19.72 -12.24 -10.82
C ALA A 530 -19.78 -13.74 -11.14
N SER A 531 -18.87 -14.24 -11.98
CA SER A 531 -18.72 -15.66 -12.25
C SER A 531 -18.26 -16.42 -11.01
N GLN A 532 -17.23 -15.93 -10.32
CA GLN A 532 -16.74 -16.52 -9.06
C GLN A 532 -17.84 -16.57 -8.00
N ASP A 533 -18.53 -15.47 -7.79
CA ASP A 533 -19.66 -15.36 -6.87
C ASP A 533 -20.79 -16.36 -7.18
N ALA A 534 -20.99 -16.68 -8.45
CA ALA A 534 -21.98 -17.65 -8.88
C ALA A 534 -21.49 -19.09 -8.65
N LEU A 535 -20.19 -19.37 -8.89
CA LEU A 535 -19.53 -20.65 -8.58
C LEU A 535 -19.64 -20.97 -7.10
N ASP A 536 -19.31 -20.03 -6.23
CA ASP A 536 -19.34 -20.21 -4.76
C ASP A 536 -20.75 -20.52 -4.24
N ARG A 537 -21.78 -20.10 -4.98
CA ARG A 537 -23.19 -20.38 -4.66
C ARG A 537 -23.77 -21.58 -5.41
N GLY A 538 -22.96 -22.33 -6.16
CA GLY A 538 -23.40 -23.47 -6.96
C GLY A 538 -24.36 -23.11 -8.12
N ARG A 539 -24.29 -21.85 -8.61
CA ARG A 539 -25.15 -21.34 -9.68
C ARG A 539 -24.46 -21.50 -11.04
N TRP A 540 -24.26 -22.74 -11.47
CA TRP A 540 -23.39 -23.10 -12.59
C TRP A 540 -23.72 -22.36 -13.89
N ALA A 541 -24.98 -22.34 -14.30
CA ALA A 541 -25.41 -21.66 -15.54
C ALA A 541 -25.09 -20.15 -15.51
N LYS A 542 -25.30 -19.49 -14.36
CA LYS A 542 -24.93 -18.07 -14.22
C LYS A 542 -23.43 -17.88 -14.24
N ALA A 543 -22.67 -18.77 -13.61
CA ALA A 543 -21.21 -18.74 -13.62
C ALA A 543 -20.67 -18.84 -15.04
N GLU A 544 -21.24 -19.74 -15.87
CA GLU A 544 -20.88 -19.87 -17.27
C GLU A 544 -21.17 -18.60 -18.09
N ASP A 545 -22.36 -18.00 -17.93
CA ASP A 545 -22.74 -16.79 -18.67
C ASP A 545 -21.79 -15.63 -18.35
N GLU A 546 -21.47 -15.43 -17.07
CA GLU A 546 -20.55 -14.36 -16.64
C GLU A 546 -19.09 -14.68 -17.06
N ALA A 547 -18.67 -15.95 -17.01
CA ALA A 547 -17.35 -16.35 -17.52
C ALA A 547 -17.21 -16.10 -19.03
N ARG A 548 -18.24 -16.42 -19.84
CA ARG A 548 -18.26 -16.10 -21.27
C ARG A 548 -18.21 -14.61 -21.53
N LYS A 549 -18.92 -13.82 -20.75
CA LYS A 549 -18.88 -12.36 -20.80
C LYS A 549 -17.47 -11.85 -20.45
N ALA A 550 -16.84 -12.37 -19.39
CA ALA A 550 -15.45 -12.06 -19.07
C ALA A 550 -14.50 -12.42 -20.21
N ALA A 551 -14.63 -13.60 -20.84
CA ALA A 551 -13.81 -14.05 -21.97
C ALA A 551 -13.96 -13.17 -23.21
N HIS A 552 -15.10 -12.51 -23.39
CA HIS A 552 -15.31 -11.54 -24.47
C HIS A 552 -14.46 -10.27 -24.25
N TRP A 553 -14.42 -9.76 -23.02
CA TRP A 553 -13.71 -8.53 -22.68
C TRP A 553 -12.23 -8.76 -22.38
N TRP A 554 -11.89 -9.92 -21.79
CA TRP A 554 -10.52 -10.34 -21.47
C TRP A 554 -10.08 -11.52 -22.33
N SER A 555 -10.10 -11.32 -23.64
CA SER A 555 -9.80 -12.38 -24.61
C SER A 555 -8.37 -12.92 -24.53
N TRP A 556 -7.44 -12.18 -23.90
CA TRP A 556 -6.06 -12.58 -23.68
C TRP A 556 -5.89 -13.46 -22.43
N SER A 557 -6.75 -13.30 -21.41
CA SER A 557 -6.65 -13.94 -20.11
C SER A 557 -7.04 -15.43 -20.13
N PRO A 558 -6.35 -16.29 -19.37
CA PRO A 558 -6.76 -17.66 -19.10
C PRO A 558 -7.94 -17.76 -18.11
N GLU A 559 -8.03 -16.81 -17.14
CA GLU A 559 -8.97 -16.90 -16.02
C GLU A 559 -10.44 -17.06 -16.42
N PRO A 560 -10.99 -16.32 -17.41
CA PRO A 560 -12.37 -16.53 -17.84
C PRO A 560 -12.64 -17.94 -18.34
N TRP A 561 -11.68 -18.54 -19.03
CA TRP A 561 -11.79 -19.91 -19.54
C TRP A 561 -11.64 -20.93 -18.42
N GLN A 562 -10.83 -20.66 -17.43
CA GLN A 562 -10.70 -21.44 -16.22
C GLN A 562 -12.05 -21.48 -15.45
N ARG A 563 -12.63 -20.29 -15.17
CA ARG A 563 -13.95 -20.19 -14.49
C ARG A 563 -15.07 -20.86 -15.28
N LEU A 564 -15.03 -20.76 -16.61
CA LEU A 564 -15.97 -21.46 -17.48
C LEU A 564 -15.83 -22.97 -17.34
N GLY A 565 -14.61 -23.49 -17.33
CA GLY A 565 -14.35 -24.91 -17.11
C GLY A 565 -14.81 -25.41 -15.74
N GLU A 566 -14.56 -24.63 -14.69
CA GLU A 566 -15.01 -24.91 -13.32
C GLU A 566 -16.55 -24.95 -13.22
N ALA A 567 -17.24 -24.01 -13.85
CA ALA A 567 -18.71 -23.96 -13.89
C ALA A 567 -19.29 -25.18 -14.61
N GLN A 568 -18.73 -25.54 -15.78
CA GLN A 568 -19.13 -26.72 -16.56
C GLN A 568 -18.86 -28.02 -15.81
N LEU A 569 -17.73 -28.12 -15.10
CA LEU A 569 -17.43 -29.27 -14.27
C LEU A 569 -18.44 -29.41 -13.10
N GLY A 570 -18.78 -28.29 -12.45
CA GLY A 570 -19.80 -28.25 -11.41
C GLY A 570 -21.20 -28.62 -11.91
N ALA A 571 -21.51 -28.33 -13.19
CA ALA A 571 -22.74 -28.76 -13.87
C ALA A 571 -22.71 -30.24 -14.34
N GLY A 572 -21.57 -30.94 -14.20
CA GLY A 572 -21.37 -32.30 -14.66
C GLY A 572 -21.00 -32.45 -16.15
N GLU A 573 -20.69 -31.34 -16.81
CA GLU A 573 -20.35 -31.27 -18.23
C GLU A 573 -18.85 -31.47 -18.48
N THR A 574 -18.31 -32.63 -18.15
CA THR A 574 -16.85 -32.90 -18.18
C THR A 574 -16.21 -32.64 -19.56
N SER A 575 -16.89 -32.96 -20.66
CA SER A 575 -16.35 -32.73 -22.00
C SER A 575 -16.25 -31.24 -22.36
N SER A 576 -17.24 -30.44 -21.96
CA SER A 576 -17.22 -28.97 -22.10
C SER A 576 -16.12 -28.34 -21.24
N ALA A 577 -16.01 -28.80 -19.99
CA ALA A 577 -14.97 -28.37 -19.07
C ALA A 577 -13.56 -28.63 -19.62
N ALA A 578 -13.32 -29.83 -20.19
CA ALA A 578 -12.05 -30.15 -20.83
C ALA A 578 -11.70 -29.20 -21.99
N ALA A 579 -12.71 -28.83 -22.81
CA ALA A 579 -12.51 -27.87 -23.88
C ALA A 579 -12.15 -26.46 -23.36
N SER A 580 -12.81 -26.02 -22.30
CA SER A 580 -12.55 -24.75 -21.65
C SER A 580 -11.17 -24.72 -21.00
N PHE A 581 -10.75 -25.75 -20.27
CA PHE A 581 -9.39 -25.82 -19.69
C PHE A 581 -8.29 -25.91 -20.75
N ARG A 582 -8.50 -26.61 -21.90
CA ARG A 582 -7.57 -26.55 -23.03
C ARG A 582 -7.41 -25.13 -23.55
N LYS A 583 -8.52 -24.38 -23.60
CA LYS A 583 -8.48 -22.99 -24.01
C LYS A 583 -7.73 -22.12 -23.01
N ALA A 584 -7.94 -22.31 -21.71
CA ALA A 584 -7.18 -21.64 -20.66
C ALA A 584 -5.67 -21.92 -20.79
N VAL A 585 -5.27 -23.19 -20.86
CA VAL A 585 -3.88 -23.60 -21.08
C VAL A 585 -3.29 -23.00 -22.37
N SER A 586 -4.09 -22.81 -23.43
CA SER A 586 -3.59 -22.17 -24.65
C SER A 586 -3.30 -20.68 -24.49
N LYS A 587 -3.87 -20.03 -23.47
CA LYS A 587 -3.63 -18.63 -23.13
C LYS A 587 -2.43 -18.46 -22.21
N ASP A 588 -2.28 -19.37 -21.25
CA ASP A 588 -1.12 -19.43 -20.38
C ASP A 588 -0.64 -20.89 -20.26
N ARG A 589 0.58 -21.13 -20.73
CA ARG A 589 1.21 -22.46 -20.69
C ARG A 589 2.13 -22.65 -19.50
N HIS A 590 2.43 -21.59 -18.77
CA HIS A 590 3.33 -21.60 -17.63
C HIS A 590 2.58 -21.74 -16.30
N ASP A 591 1.27 -21.57 -16.29
CA ASP A 591 0.46 -21.86 -15.10
C ASP A 591 0.25 -23.38 -14.94
N TRP A 592 0.90 -23.94 -13.93
CA TRP A 592 0.80 -25.36 -13.57
C TRP A 592 -0.62 -25.78 -13.14
N LEU A 593 -1.42 -24.86 -12.57
CA LEU A 593 -2.76 -25.14 -12.07
C LEU A 593 -3.72 -25.44 -13.24
N LEU A 594 -3.61 -24.72 -14.33
CA LEU A 594 -4.40 -24.96 -15.54
C LEU A 594 -4.13 -26.35 -16.14
N TRP A 595 -2.87 -26.79 -16.13
CA TRP A 595 -2.50 -28.14 -16.55
C TRP A 595 -3.05 -29.20 -15.61
N TYR A 596 -3.04 -28.95 -14.29
CA TYR A 596 -3.64 -29.81 -13.30
C TYR A 596 -5.15 -29.95 -13.51
N GLN A 597 -5.87 -28.85 -13.70
CA GLN A 597 -7.31 -28.85 -13.96
C GLN A 597 -7.64 -29.58 -15.27
N LEU A 598 -6.85 -29.39 -16.32
CA LEU A 598 -7.00 -30.16 -17.56
C LEU A 598 -6.79 -31.65 -17.33
N ALA A 599 -5.78 -32.04 -16.58
CA ALA A 599 -5.49 -33.44 -16.25
C ALA A 599 -6.65 -34.11 -15.48
N SER A 600 -7.32 -33.37 -14.60
CA SER A 600 -8.42 -33.89 -13.76
C SER A 600 -9.69 -34.21 -14.53
N VAL A 601 -9.88 -33.64 -15.75
CA VAL A 601 -11.09 -33.82 -16.58
C VAL A 601 -10.82 -34.55 -17.89
N THR A 602 -9.60 -35.02 -18.12
CA THR A 602 -9.20 -35.75 -19.33
C THR A 602 -8.68 -37.15 -18.97
N GLU A 603 -8.53 -38.02 -19.97
CA GLU A 603 -8.10 -39.40 -19.80
C GLU A 603 -6.96 -39.78 -20.77
N GLY A 604 -6.34 -40.92 -20.53
CA GLY A 604 -5.41 -41.55 -21.45
C GLY A 604 -4.12 -40.73 -21.63
N ALA A 605 -3.71 -40.50 -22.86
CA ALA A 605 -2.46 -39.83 -23.22
C ALA A 605 -2.48 -38.33 -22.87
N GLU A 606 -3.63 -37.67 -22.97
CA GLU A 606 -3.77 -36.26 -22.70
C GLU A 606 -3.62 -35.97 -21.20
N ALA A 607 -4.31 -36.72 -20.36
CA ALA A 607 -4.19 -36.60 -18.91
C ALA A 607 -2.74 -36.80 -18.45
N ARG A 608 -2.05 -37.84 -18.98
CA ARG A 608 -0.63 -38.07 -18.64
C ARG A 608 0.28 -36.91 -19.07
N ARG A 609 0.04 -36.32 -20.25
CA ARG A 609 0.81 -35.16 -20.72
C ARG A 609 0.55 -33.92 -19.83
N ALA A 610 -0.71 -33.67 -19.50
CA ALA A 610 -1.10 -32.54 -18.65
C ALA A 610 -0.51 -32.68 -17.24
N THR A 611 -0.59 -33.87 -16.63
CA THR A 611 0.04 -34.15 -15.33
C THR A 611 1.56 -33.95 -15.36
N ALA A 612 2.22 -34.46 -16.42
CA ALA A 612 3.67 -34.31 -16.56
C ALA A 612 4.08 -32.83 -16.70
N GLN A 613 3.28 -32.04 -17.42
CA GLN A 613 3.55 -30.61 -17.56
C GLN A 613 3.31 -29.86 -16.25
N ALA A 614 2.22 -30.14 -15.53
CA ALA A 614 1.96 -29.56 -14.21
C ALA A 614 3.12 -29.87 -13.23
N ALA A 615 3.58 -31.12 -13.21
CA ALA A 615 4.70 -31.53 -12.36
C ALA A 615 6.05 -30.89 -12.77
N ARG A 616 6.23 -30.56 -14.06
CA ARG A 616 7.42 -29.83 -14.53
C ARG A 616 7.43 -28.38 -14.07
N LEU A 617 6.27 -27.71 -14.13
CA LEU A 617 6.10 -26.32 -13.76
C LEU A 617 5.98 -26.11 -12.24
N ASN A 618 5.82 -27.17 -11.48
CA ASN A 618 5.72 -27.12 -10.01
C ASN A 618 6.42 -28.32 -9.37
N PRO A 619 7.61 -28.16 -8.81
CA PRO A 619 8.34 -29.25 -8.16
C PRO A 619 7.59 -29.85 -6.96
N PHE A 620 6.69 -29.11 -6.33
CA PHE A 620 5.84 -29.55 -5.21
C PHE A 620 4.42 -29.97 -5.65
N TYR A 621 4.23 -30.28 -6.92
CA TYR A 621 2.94 -30.65 -7.49
C TYR A 621 2.16 -31.69 -6.66
N ARG A 622 2.86 -32.74 -6.16
CA ARG A 622 2.22 -33.81 -5.38
C ARG A 622 1.71 -33.33 -4.02
N ASP A 623 2.51 -32.51 -3.34
CA ASP A 623 2.19 -31.97 -2.03
C ASP A 623 1.01 -30.98 -2.15
N ASP A 624 1.07 -30.08 -3.13
CA ASP A 624 0.01 -29.09 -3.41
C ASP A 624 -1.33 -29.75 -3.75
N VAL A 625 -1.32 -30.87 -4.47
CA VAL A 625 -2.55 -31.62 -4.83
C VAL A 625 -3.12 -32.37 -3.62
N GLN A 626 -2.25 -32.90 -2.71
CA GLN A 626 -2.68 -33.61 -1.50
C GLN A 626 -3.25 -32.68 -0.43
N GLU A 627 -2.71 -31.46 -0.31
CA GLU A 627 -3.21 -30.45 0.64
C GLU A 627 -4.55 -29.83 0.21
N GLY A 628 -5.06 -30.18 -0.99
CA GLY A 628 -6.19 -29.52 -1.64
C GLY A 628 -5.74 -28.19 -2.18
N THR A 629 -5.80 -27.99 -3.49
CA THR A 629 -5.46 -26.67 -4.07
C THR A 629 -6.30 -25.60 -3.37
N PRO A 630 -5.73 -24.74 -2.51
CA PRO A 630 -6.47 -23.57 -2.06
C PRO A 630 -6.82 -22.80 -3.33
N ASN A 631 -8.07 -22.41 -3.46
CA ASN A 631 -8.50 -21.52 -4.54
C ASN A 631 -7.46 -20.41 -4.69
N ALA A 632 -7.04 -20.13 -5.92
CA ALA A 632 -6.07 -19.07 -6.26
C ALA A 632 -6.65 -17.66 -6.03
N SER A 633 -7.38 -17.48 -4.94
CA SER A 633 -7.98 -16.23 -4.47
C SER A 633 -7.56 -16.01 -3.01
N GLY A 634 -6.28 -15.72 -2.83
CA GLY A 634 -5.71 -15.22 -1.60
C GLY A 634 -5.17 -13.81 -1.78
#